data_42f333e7b7a72f141a252a00f79a6898
#
_entry.id   42f333e7b7a72f141a252a00f79a6898
#
_cell.length_a   1.000
_cell.length_b   1.000
_cell.length_c   1.000
_cell.angle_alpha   90.00
_cell.angle_beta   90.00
_cell.angle_gamma   90.00
#
_symmetry.space_group_name_H-M   'P 1'
#
loop_
_entity.id
_entity.type
_entity.pdbx_description
1 polymer ?
#
loop_
_entity_poly.entity_id
_entity_poly.type
_entity_poly.pdbx_seq_one_letter_code
_entity_poly.pdbx_strand_id
1 'polypeptide(L)'
;LVISFRGRQEKHARHLTIAILVILWSIIPSRLIAQSEPSSKPQPPQPATSDQKKTPPADKSTPQAPDKKPEEKKKEGAPSPFESIPTATPEEPQKPAPVAAAPESPKTAVNQVIEDIIITGNRRVPKETLRVRILTRKGDPYDAEALRRDFMALWNTNLLDDVKLTTEDGAKGIIATFTVKERPLIRRITYEGNKSISQSEILDRFKERKVGLSVESQFDPTKIKRAEQVLKDYLAERGRQFAKVRHEVKDVPPSSVELTFMMDEGPKVKVGRIEFDGNTIFVDKTLVRAMKNERPKGLPPFFYLYHATYDKNKMGEDLERLRSLYSEKGYVKMIAQDPKTELRDTKSFGLPLPKLGSKPGKSIDVLIPVEEGAQYRLGQLTITGNKLFTEEQLKKVIGLNTGDVFSVERIKKAFENIRKGYGERGYINQTPIPEQTFDDEKKIVDFAIRFDEGKQFFVRRIEFTGNTTTRDKVIRREMMLDEGDVYNTRMWENSLLRVNQLGFFDPVKAGKDDDVKLNDRDGQVDLTLKLKEKGKQSIGFSGGASGVSGTFVGLTYQTNNFLGLGETLTLQVEGGTLQKNITFGFTEPYFRDRPLTTGFTIFKRSFIYNQATQTAINYGLSSVSQLGDTSNLQEYTQKSSGFTAFASYPTKPFTRVGLTFSLENSAITNMNTAAQEYFSLLTFNSLGGPSALSEIHSHKVTPSYSFSTVNHPFTPTNGKALFVAMDFEGGPLGGNVNSYRPVVDFKYFHPVHKSRHVIGFHVLGSFVSGYGSTQIPDPNNPGKTLTTNLVAAPYSRFYTGGEDSIRGFDVRSISPIATFPQTVSFAEPLLDAAGNTLMTPDGRIQYNFQSFQTTRVIQPGGDTQIITNTEYRIPLFGPVTLAAFADAGSSFVLRKSQLTLATPDVFGDTRVPLLSGTNTRIRTSVGLELQVVLPVVNAPFRVYYAYNPTRLKTTFTPSPFIPTDSYTRSRVKDISVLFNDPTYYQNNVVTSPYLTPIDIHEPSHTFRFSIGRTF
;
A
#
# COMPACT_ATOMS: atom_id res chain seq x y z
N LEU A 1 -10.66 18.37 49.69
CA LEU A 1 -11.65 17.69 48.80
C LEU A 1 -11.05 17.33 47.47
N VAL A 2 -9.83 16.76 47.50
CA VAL A 2 -9.14 16.28 46.30
C VAL A 2 -8.35 15.00 46.68
N ILE A 3 -8.99 13.94 47.07
CA ILE A 3 -8.41 12.62 47.19
C ILE A 3 -9.58 11.62 47.22
N SER A 4 -10.10 11.23 46.10
CA SER A 4 -10.91 9.98 45.96
C SER A 4 -11.32 9.61 44.54
N PHE A 5 -10.55 9.90 43.51
CA PHE A 5 -10.93 9.51 42.14
C PHE A 5 -9.88 8.68 41.37
N ARG A 6 -8.79 8.26 42.02
CA ARG A 6 -7.70 7.48 41.36
C ARG A 6 -7.89 5.95 41.34
N GLY A 7 -8.81 5.41 42.09
CA GLY A 7 -8.93 3.94 42.30
C GLY A 7 -9.88 3.20 41.34
N ARG A 8 -10.71 3.90 40.57
CA ARG A 8 -11.73 3.26 39.72
C ARG A 8 -11.34 3.18 38.21
N GLN A 9 -10.47 4.05 37.75
CA GLN A 9 -10.07 4.04 36.34
C GLN A 9 -9.02 2.96 36.01
N GLU A 10 -8.19 2.57 36.97
CA GLU A 10 -7.18 1.51 36.72
C GLU A 10 -7.79 0.11 36.57
N LYS A 11 -8.91 -0.18 37.21
CA LYS A 11 -9.60 -1.47 37.05
C LYS A 11 -10.24 -1.63 35.66
N HIS A 12 -10.81 -0.57 35.11
CA HIS A 12 -11.43 -0.63 33.77
C HIS A 12 -10.38 -0.67 32.65
N ALA A 13 -9.23 -0.02 32.81
CA ALA A 13 -8.13 -0.12 31.86
C ALA A 13 -7.51 -1.53 31.81
N ARG A 14 -7.40 -2.22 32.96
CA ARG A 14 -6.89 -3.60 33.03
C ARG A 14 -7.85 -4.61 32.40
N HIS A 15 -9.16 -4.42 32.55
CA HIS A 15 -10.14 -5.29 31.91
C HIS A 15 -10.24 -5.06 30.40
N LEU A 16 -10.01 -3.83 29.91
CA LEU A 16 -10.01 -3.52 28.50
C LEU A 16 -8.79 -4.13 27.79
N THR A 17 -7.63 -4.11 28.42
CA THR A 17 -6.40 -4.70 27.87
C THR A 17 -6.49 -6.23 27.79
N ILE A 18 -7.14 -6.87 28.78
CA ILE A 18 -7.37 -8.31 28.80
C ILE A 18 -8.43 -8.70 27.74
N ALA A 19 -9.47 -7.89 27.55
CA ALA A 19 -10.51 -8.13 26.55
C ALA A 19 -9.94 -8.03 25.10
N ILE A 20 -9.03 -7.10 24.82
CA ILE A 20 -8.39 -6.97 23.52
C ILE A 20 -7.46 -8.17 23.22
N LEU A 21 -6.76 -8.70 24.24
CA LEU A 21 -5.92 -9.88 24.09
C LEU A 21 -6.73 -11.19 23.94
N VAL A 22 -7.89 -11.28 24.58
CA VAL A 22 -8.79 -12.44 24.47
C VAL A 22 -9.49 -12.45 23.10
N ILE A 23 -9.87 -11.28 22.57
CA ILE A 23 -10.48 -11.18 21.23
C ILE A 23 -9.46 -11.50 20.13
N LEU A 24 -8.20 -11.14 20.29
CA LEU A 24 -7.13 -11.51 19.34
C LEU A 24 -6.79 -13.02 19.38
N TRP A 25 -7.12 -13.70 20.47
CA TRP A 25 -6.89 -15.15 20.62
C TRP A 25 -8.08 -16.01 20.19
N SER A 26 -9.28 -15.45 20.17
CA SER A 26 -10.50 -16.16 19.72
C SER A 26 -10.74 -16.11 18.21
N ILE A 27 -9.91 -15.39 17.44
CA ILE A 27 -10.00 -15.28 15.96
C ILE A 27 -9.07 -16.28 15.25
N ILE A 28 -8.32 -17.11 15.98
CA ILE A 28 -7.58 -18.23 15.39
C ILE A 28 -8.55 -19.42 15.35
N PRO A 29 -8.98 -19.90 14.18
CA PRO A 29 -9.83 -21.08 14.11
C PRO A 29 -9.04 -22.31 14.55
N SER A 30 -9.35 -22.82 15.74
CA SER A 30 -8.93 -24.11 16.23
C SER A 30 -9.65 -25.24 15.46
N ARG A 31 -9.23 -25.45 14.21
CA ARG A 31 -9.56 -26.67 13.44
C ARG A 31 -8.41 -27.00 12.50
N LEU A 32 -7.37 -27.56 13.09
CA LEU A 32 -6.35 -28.31 12.36
C LEU A 32 -5.59 -29.23 13.32
N ILE A 33 -6.31 -30.07 14.04
CA ILE A 33 -5.82 -31.36 14.60
C ILE A 33 -7.05 -32.24 14.83
N ALA A 34 -7.32 -33.11 13.89
CA ALA A 34 -8.01 -34.39 14.12
C ALA A 34 -7.66 -35.33 12.96
N GLN A 35 -6.64 -36.11 13.22
CA GLN A 35 -6.59 -37.57 13.10
C GLN A 35 -7.06 -38.17 11.78
N SER A 36 -6.06 -38.74 11.11
CA SER A 36 -6.13 -39.84 10.18
C SER A 36 -6.58 -41.12 10.90
N GLU A 37 -7.56 -41.79 10.36
CA GLU A 37 -7.54 -43.26 10.23
C GLU A 37 -8.57 -43.76 9.20
N PRO A 38 -8.37 -44.97 8.61
CA PRO A 38 -8.69 -45.22 7.22
C PRO A 38 -9.87 -46.17 7.02
N SER A 39 -10.65 -46.01 5.98
CA SER A 39 -11.32 -47.18 5.41
C SER A 39 -11.81 -47.00 3.98
N SER A 40 -11.38 -47.95 3.19
CA SER A 40 -12.06 -48.61 2.05
C SER A 40 -12.28 -47.77 0.77
N LYS A 41 -11.52 -48.23 -0.22
CA LYS A 41 -11.81 -48.07 -1.66
C LYS A 41 -13.18 -48.67 -2.04
N PRO A 42 -13.80 -48.16 -3.08
CA PRO A 42 -14.12 -49.05 -4.20
C PRO A 42 -13.59 -48.52 -5.56
N GLN A 43 -13.31 -49.54 -6.38
CA GLN A 43 -12.78 -49.47 -7.74
C GLN A 43 -13.73 -48.83 -8.76
N PRO A 44 -13.20 -48.39 -9.90
CA PRO A 44 -13.96 -47.78 -10.98
C PRO A 44 -14.58 -48.82 -11.94
N PRO A 45 -15.66 -48.56 -12.62
CA PRO A 45 -16.09 -49.36 -13.75
C PRO A 45 -15.48 -48.89 -15.07
N GLN A 46 -14.99 -49.85 -15.83
CA GLN A 46 -14.53 -49.73 -17.20
C GLN A 46 -15.69 -49.73 -18.23
N PRO A 47 -15.39 -49.50 -19.51
CA PRO A 47 -16.29 -48.83 -20.46
C PRO A 47 -17.12 -49.79 -21.33
N ALA A 48 -18.19 -49.25 -21.89
CA ALA A 48 -18.92 -49.95 -22.96
C ALA A 48 -18.75 -49.21 -24.30
N THR A 49 -18.32 -49.98 -25.24
CA THR A 49 -18.12 -49.83 -26.68
C THR A 49 -19.42 -49.54 -27.46
N SER A 50 -19.30 -48.76 -28.55
CA SER A 50 -19.68 -49.09 -29.91
C SER A 50 -19.89 -47.84 -30.73
N ASP A 51 -19.11 -47.67 -31.76
CA ASP A 51 -19.34 -47.84 -33.23
C ASP A 51 -20.07 -46.65 -33.89
N GLN A 52 -19.62 -46.02 -34.86
CA GLN A 52 -19.10 -46.25 -36.20
C GLN A 52 -18.88 -44.94 -36.97
N LYS A 53 -17.72 -44.93 -37.63
CA LYS A 53 -17.46 -44.60 -39.04
C LYS A 53 -17.94 -43.29 -39.68
N LYS A 54 -16.95 -42.50 -40.10
CA LYS A 54 -16.60 -42.29 -41.51
C LYS A 54 -15.55 -41.21 -41.66
N THR A 55 -14.40 -41.60 -42.21
CA THR A 55 -13.37 -40.82 -42.90
C THR A 55 -13.51 -41.05 -44.40
N PRO A 56 -12.69 -40.44 -45.27
CA PRO A 56 -12.26 -39.08 -45.57
C PRO A 56 -12.60 -38.67 -47.04
N PRO A 57 -12.00 -37.68 -47.70
CA PRO A 57 -10.69 -37.81 -48.30
C PRO A 57 -9.82 -36.54 -48.32
N ALA A 58 -8.54 -36.84 -48.49
CA ALA A 58 -7.41 -35.96 -48.71
C ALA A 58 -7.40 -35.31 -50.13
N ASP A 59 -6.67 -34.24 -50.29
CA ASP A 59 -5.61 -34.07 -51.35
C ASP A 59 -4.70 -32.92 -51.00
N LYS A 60 -3.47 -33.22 -50.80
CA LYS A 60 -2.25 -33.00 -51.54
C LYS A 60 -1.99 -31.57 -52.02
N SER A 61 -0.90 -30.95 -51.53
CA SER A 61 0.31 -30.79 -52.30
C SER A 61 1.37 -29.96 -51.61
N THR A 62 2.42 -30.59 -51.24
CA THR A 62 3.78 -30.05 -51.25
C THR A 62 4.31 -30.12 -52.67
N PRO A 63 5.19 -29.24 -53.20
CA PRO A 63 6.63 -29.42 -52.94
C PRO A 63 7.54 -28.19 -53.07
N GLN A 64 8.76 -28.40 -52.49
CA GLN A 64 10.09 -28.04 -52.99
C GLN A 64 10.63 -26.63 -52.80
N ALA A 65 11.72 -26.63 -52.02
CA ALA A 65 12.91 -25.81 -52.28
C ALA A 65 13.57 -26.20 -53.62
N PRO A 66 14.34 -25.35 -54.26
CA PRO A 66 15.78 -25.34 -53.99
C PRO A 66 16.54 -24.01 -54.21
N ASP A 67 17.70 -24.02 -53.60
CA ASP A 67 19.05 -23.65 -54.14
C ASP A 67 19.45 -22.24 -54.49
N LYS A 68 20.59 -21.94 -53.86
CA LYS A 68 21.89 -21.43 -54.35
C LYS A 68 22.30 -20.02 -53.95
N LYS A 69 23.38 -20.10 -53.14
CA LYS A 69 24.44 -19.07 -53.03
C LYS A 69 24.92 -18.59 -54.41
N PRO A 70 25.47 -17.36 -54.45
CA PRO A 70 26.90 -17.28 -54.74
C PRO A 70 27.71 -16.46 -53.72
N GLU A 71 28.93 -16.94 -53.54
CA GLU A 71 30.08 -16.27 -52.96
C GLU A 71 30.45 -15.00 -53.73
N GLU A 72 30.91 -13.99 -53.01
CA GLU A 72 32.04 -13.15 -53.49
C GLU A 72 32.78 -12.43 -52.35
N LYS A 73 34.02 -12.83 -52.20
CA LYS A 73 35.28 -12.13 -52.00
C LYS A 73 35.48 -11.24 -50.76
N LYS A 74 36.47 -11.77 -50.02
CA LYS A 74 37.41 -11.02 -49.15
C LYS A 74 37.79 -9.64 -49.68
N LYS A 75 37.77 -8.65 -48.78
CA LYS A 75 38.80 -7.62 -48.72
C LYS A 75 39.28 -7.47 -47.28
N GLU A 76 40.56 -7.63 -47.14
CA GLU A 76 41.41 -7.30 -46.01
C GLU A 76 41.31 -5.80 -45.68
N GLY A 77 41.48 -5.47 -44.43
CA GLY A 77 41.99 -4.17 -44.11
C GLY A 77 41.61 -3.58 -42.81
N ALA A 78 42.55 -3.62 -41.92
CA ALA A 78 42.92 -2.69 -40.88
C ALA A 78 42.51 -3.00 -39.41
N PRO A 79 43.52 -2.90 -38.55
CA PRO A 79 43.43 -3.39 -37.18
C PRO A 79 42.75 -2.39 -36.23
N SER A 80 42.09 -2.96 -35.23
CA SER A 80 41.48 -2.30 -34.10
C SER A 80 42.51 -1.58 -33.20
N PRO A 81 42.28 -0.35 -32.76
CA PRO A 81 43.19 0.33 -31.87
C PRO A 81 42.75 0.13 -30.40
N PHE A 82 43.22 -0.92 -29.80
CA PHE A 82 43.22 -1.04 -28.34
C PHE A 82 44.57 -1.62 -27.91
N GLU A 83 45.57 -0.75 -27.76
CA GLU A 83 46.72 -0.95 -26.90
C GLU A 83 47.42 0.37 -26.63
N SER A 84 47.23 0.91 -25.43
CA SER A 84 48.27 1.68 -24.78
C SER A 84 47.91 1.87 -23.30
N ILE A 85 48.44 0.95 -22.51
CA ILE A 85 48.65 1.21 -21.06
C ILE A 85 50.10 1.70 -20.94
N PRO A 86 50.39 2.81 -20.27
CA PRO A 86 51.77 3.27 -20.06
C PRO A 86 52.49 2.33 -19.10
N THR A 87 53.54 1.73 -19.59
CA THR A 87 54.48 0.92 -18.80
C THR A 87 55.42 1.86 -18.06
N ALA A 88 55.45 1.77 -16.76
CA ALA A 88 56.48 2.39 -15.94
C ALA A 88 57.86 1.76 -16.25
N THR A 89 58.82 2.62 -16.43
CA THR A 89 60.24 2.29 -16.67
C THR A 89 60.82 1.59 -15.43
N PRO A 90 61.50 0.42 -15.59
CA PRO A 90 62.26 -0.13 -14.48
C PRO A 90 63.69 0.46 -14.46
N GLU A 91 64.13 0.85 -13.26
CA GLU A 91 65.50 1.20 -12.96
C GLU A 91 66.43 0.00 -13.22
N GLU A 92 67.59 0.32 -13.78
CA GLU A 92 68.69 -0.61 -14.04
C GLU A 92 69.31 -1.14 -12.71
N PRO A 93 69.53 -2.45 -12.56
CA PRO A 93 70.37 -2.97 -11.45
C PRO A 93 71.84 -3.02 -11.86
N GLN A 94 72.65 -2.46 -10.99
CA GLN A 94 74.10 -2.46 -11.06
C GLN A 94 74.70 -3.88 -11.03
N LYS A 95 75.73 -4.07 -11.85
CA LYS A 95 76.59 -5.26 -11.90
C LYS A 95 77.30 -5.54 -10.60
N PRO A 96 77.35 -6.77 -10.13
CA PRO A 96 78.43 -7.23 -9.27
C PRO A 96 79.61 -7.84 -10.12
N ALA A 97 80.80 -7.59 -9.60
CA ALA A 97 82.11 -8.06 -10.18
C ALA A 97 82.31 -9.56 -9.95
N PRO A 98 83.26 -10.14 -10.67
CA PRO A 98 83.40 -11.59 -10.91
C PRO A 98 84.07 -12.33 -9.76
N VAL A 99 83.62 -13.53 -9.52
CA VAL A 99 84.46 -14.53 -8.74
C VAL A 99 84.60 -15.81 -9.59
N ALA A 100 85.83 -16.20 -9.60
CA ALA A 100 86.60 -17.24 -10.28
C ALA A 100 85.96 -18.61 -10.55
N ALA A 101 86.50 -19.16 -11.55
CA ALA A 101 86.31 -20.36 -12.31
C ALA A 101 86.54 -21.74 -11.61
N ALA A 102 85.77 -22.63 -12.19
CA ALA A 102 86.17 -23.99 -12.60
C ALA A 102 85.98 -25.16 -11.60
N PRO A 103 85.95 -26.44 -12.02
CA PRO A 103 85.92 -26.94 -13.39
C PRO A 103 84.93 -28.06 -13.71
N GLU A 104 84.79 -28.28 -15.04
CA GLU A 104 84.67 -29.51 -15.80
C GLU A 104 83.67 -30.62 -15.33
N SER A 105 82.84 -31.17 -16.17
CA SER A 105 83.04 -31.84 -17.38
C SER A 105 81.82 -32.05 -18.24
N PRO A 106 81.86 -32.19 -19.52
CA PRO A 106 80.78 -32.43 -20.41
C PRO A 106 80.38 -33.88 -20.37
N LYS A 107 79.12 -34.09 -19.87
CA LYS A 107 78.45 -35.31 -20.26
C LYS A 107 77.56 -34.96 -21.45
N THR A 108 77.98 -35.55 -22.56
CA THR A 108 77.30 -35.78 -23.80
C THR A 108 75.80 -35.66 -23.66
N ALA A 109 75.25 -34.63 -24.32
CA ALA A 109 73.81 -34.55 -24.48
C ALA A 109 73.41 -35.69 -25.42
N VAL A 110 73.10 -36.82 -24.86
CA VAL A 110 72.23 -37.77 -25.53
C VAL A 110 70.90 -37.03 -25.73
N ASN A 111 70.49 -36.85 -26.97
CA ASN A 111 69.18 -36.32 -27.34
C ASN A 111 68.13 -37.33 -26.87
N GLN A 112 67.83 -37.26 -25.55
CA GLN A 112 66.74 -38.04 -24.95
C GLN A 112 65.44 -37.44 -25.44
N VAL A 113 64.65 -38.21 -26.12
CA VAL A 113 63.33 -37.86 -26.59
C VAL A 113 62.31 -38.33 -25.58
N ILE A 114 61.18 -37.65 -25.52
CA ILE A 114 60.04 -38.07 -24.68
C ILE A 114 59.42 -39.32 -25.29
N GLU A 115 59.59 -40.45 -24.61
CA GLU A 115 59.06 -41.76 -25.08
C GLU A 115 57.56 -41.83 -24.94
N ASP A 116 57.05 -41.38 -23.76
CA ASP A 116 55.58 -41.31 -23.54
C ASP A 116 55.26 -40.31 -22.44
N ILE A 117 53.98 -39.83 -22.45
CA ILE A 117 53.42 -38.97 -21.39
C ILE A 117 52.26 -39.70 -20.81
N ILE A 118 52.42 -40.09 -19.57
CA ILE A 118 51.42 -40.86 -18.83
C ILE A 118 50.73 -39.90 -17.82
N ILE A 119 49.36 -39.88 -17.81
CA ILE A 119 48.58 -39.19 -16.83
C ILE A 119 47.88 -40.23 -15.96
N THR A 120 48.15 -40.20 -14.66
CA THR A 120 47.58 -41.12 -13.65
C THR A 120 46.86 -40.35 -12.55
N GLY A 121 45.92 -41.01 -11.88
CA GLY A 121 45.21 -40.44 -10.76
C GLY A 121 43.96 -39.64 -11.14
N ASN A 122 43.70 -39.39 -12.41
CA ASN A 122 42.48 -38.82 -12.89
C ASN A 122 41.34 -39.83 -12.83
N ARG A 123 40.18 -39.41 -12.31
CA ARG A 123 39.00 -40.27 -12.18
C ARG A 123 37.79 -39.69 -12.90
N ARG A 124 37.53 -38.41 -12.68
CA ARG A 124 36.38 -37.67 -13.22
C ARG A 124 36.75 -36.83 -14.45
N VAL A 125 37.92 -36.23 -14.42
CA VAL A 125 38.40 -35.42 -15.53
C VAL A 125 38.96 -36.35 -16.58
N PRO A 126 38.46 -36.37 -17.83
CA PRO A 126 39.01 -37.20 -18.92
C PRO A 126 40.48 -36.88 -19.12
N LYS A 127 41.26 -37.93 -19.39
CA LYS A 127 42.68 -37.78 -19.71
C LYS A 127 42.92 -36.82 -20.87
N GLU A 128 42.03 -36.87 -21.85
CA GLU A 128 42.09 -36.06 -23.07
C GLU A 128 41.99 -34.55 -22.68
N THR A 129 41.16 -34.20 -21.71
CA THR A 129 41.01 -32.81 -21.23
C THR A 129 42.29 -32.30 -20.57
N LEU A 130 42.97 -33.13 -19.80
CA LEU A 130 44.26 -32.79 -19.19
C LEU A 130 45.34 -32.75 -20.23
N ARG A 131 45.35 -33.71 -21.22
CA ARG A 131 46.33 -33.79 -22.27
C ARG A 131 46.33 -32.59 -23.20
N VAL A 132 45.20 -32.00 -23.50
CA VAL A 132 45.10 -30.74 -24.29
C VAL A 132 45.87 -29.57 -23.65
N ARG A 133 46.13 -29.62 -22.35
CA ARG A 133 46.85 -28.58 -21.60
C ARG A 133 48.38 -28.84 -21.58
N ILE A 134 48.81 -30.06 -21.95
CA ILE A 134 50.19 -30.43 -22.03
C ILE A 134 50.65 -30.16 -23.47
N LEU A 135 51.58 -29.24 -23.63
CA LEU A 135 52.12 -28.85 -24.92
C LEU A 135 53.14 -29.86 -25.42
N THR A 136 53.89 -30.53 -24.52
CA THR A 136 54.87 -31.54 -24.82
C THR A 136 54.25 -32.80 -25.45
N ARG A 137 54.83 -33.34 -26.48
CA ARG A 137 54.32 -34.52 -27.22
C ARG A 137 55.31 -35.65 -27.21
N LYS A 138 54.81 -36.83 -27.44
CA LYS A 138 55.64 -37.99 -27.67
C LYS A 138 56.57 -37.79 -28.94
N GLY A 139 57.88 -37.98 -28.75
CA GLY A 139 58.86 -37.73 -29.78
C GLY A 139 59.57 -36.38 -29.71
N ASP A 140 59.08 -35.45 -28.87
CA ASP A 140 59.73 -34.17 -28.63
C ASP A 140 61.04 -34.37 -27.85
N PRO A 141 62.06 -33.52 -28.06
CA PRO A 141 63.28 -33.57 -27.26
C PRO A 141 62.95 -33.28 -25.80
N TYR A 142 63.61 -33.97 -24.88
CA TYR A 142 63.45 -33.77 -23.47
C TYR A 142 63.87 -32.34 -23.06
N ASP A 143 62.95 -31.58 -22.60
CA ASP A 143 63.19 -30.27 -22.06
C ASP A 143 62.45 -30.15 -20.65
N ALA A 144 63.24 -30.06 -19.60
CA ALA A 144 62.74 -29.96 -18.24
C ALA A 144 61.93 -28.69 -18.03
N GLU A 145 62.21 -27.57 -18.71
CA GLU A 145 61.48 -26.33 -18.61
C GLU A 145 60.12 -26.42 -19.38
N ALA A 146 60.07 -27.15 -20.46
CA ALA A 146 58.83 -27.46 -21.17
C ALA A 146 57.88 -28.29 -20.30
N LEU A 147 58.38 -29.35 -19.67
CA LEU A 147 57.58 -30.15 -18.72
C LEU A 147 57.16 -29.37 -17.48
N ARG A 148 57.98 -28.43 -17.02
CA ARG A 148 57.61 -27.52 -15.92
C ARG A 148 56.52 -26.55 -16.33
N ARG A 149 56.53 -26.03 -17.55
CA ARG A 149 55.44 -25.21 -18.11
C ARG A 149 54.15 -26.02 -18.22
N ASP A 150 54.23 -27.26 -18.65
CA ASP A 150 53.09 -28.18 -18.74
C ASP A 150 52.54 -28.51 -17.34
N PHE A 151 53.42 -28.74 -16.38
CA PHE A 151 53.00 -28.88 -14.96
C PHE A 151 52.23 -27.64 -14.45
N MET A 152 52.76 -26.45 -14.72
CA MET A 152 52.09 -25.20 -14.32
C MET A 152 50.79 -24.96 -15.07
N ALA A 153 50.74 -25.40 -16.34
CA ALA A 153 49.50 -25.32 -17.13
C ALA A 153 48.41 -26.24 -16.57
N LEU A 154 48.78 -27.45 -16.15
CA LEU A 154 47.85 -28.36 -15.44
C LEU A 154 47.44 -27.80 -14.06
N TRP A 155 48.38 -27.29 -13.28
CA TRP A 155 48.13 -26.70 -11.98
C TRP A 155 47.16 -25.51 -12.07
N ASN A 156 47.34 -24.65 -13.03
CA ASN A 156 46.52 -23.45 -13.25
C ASN A 156 45.11 -23.74 -13.78
N THR A 157 44.77 -25.00 -14.13
CA THR A 157 43.38 -25.35 -14.51
C THR A 157 42.38 -25.22 -13.40
N ASN A 158 42.81 -25.11 -12.13
CA ASN A 158 41.99 -25.18 -10.91
C ASN A 158 41.19 -26.48 -10.77
N LEU A 159 41.37 -27.47 -11.63
CA LEU A 159 40.70 -28.77 -11.58
C LEU A 159 41.37 -29.76 -10.63
N LEU A 160 42.65 -29.51 -10.34
CA LEU A 160 43.54 -30.40 -9.60
C LEU A 160 43.86 -29.83 -8.20
N ASP A 161 43.93 -30.72 -7.24
CA ASP A 161 44.29 -30.44 -5.84
C ASP A 161 45.82 -30.61 -5.67
N ASP A 162 46.38 -31.61 -6.36
CA ASP A 162 47.81 -31.84 -6.43
C ASP A 162 48.23 -32.39 -7.80
N VAL A 163 49.45 -32.06 -8.21
CA VAL A 163 50.09 -32.58 -9.46
C VAL A 163 51.54 -32.92 -9.09
N LYS A 164 51.95 -34.12 -9.39
CA LYS A 164 53.35 -34.56 -9.28
C LYS A 164 53.85 -34.96 -10.64
N LEU A 165 55.00 -34.47 -11.02
CA LEU A 165 55.69 -34.85 -12.22
C LEU A 165 56.86 -35.72 -11.84
N THR A 166 56.92 -36.94 -12.37
CA THR A 166 58.07 -37.86 -12.27
C THR A 166 58.50 -38.22 -13.65
N THR A 167 59.78 -38.30 -13.81
CA THR A 167 60.45 -38.72 -15.08
C THR A 167 61.22 -39.99 -14.82
N GLU A 168 61.07 -40.99 -15.65
CA GLU A 168 61.74 -42.29 -15.60
C GLU A 168 62.37 -42.59 -16.92
N ASP A 169 63.55 -43.27 -16.92
CA ASP A 169 64.18 -43.70 -18.10
C ASP A 169 63.53 -44.96 -18.74
N GLY A 170 62.94 -44.80 -19.89
CA GLY A 170 62.28 -45.86 -20.67
C GLY A 170 63.23 -46.50 -21.64
N ALA A 171 62.71 -47.49 -22.39
CA ALA A 171 63.53 -48.26 -23.35
C ALA A 171 63.98 -47.45 -24.57
N LYS A 172 63.29 -46.37 -24.94
CA LYS A 172 63.54 -45.52 -26.11
C LYS A 172 63.64 -44.01 -25.82
N GLY A 173 63.54 -43.61 -24.56
CA GLY A 173 63.58 -42.23 -24.15
C GLY A 173 63.08 -42.03 -22.72
N ILE A 174 62.66 -40.80 -22.35
CA ILE A 174 62.15 -40.46 -21.02
C ILE A 174 60.65 -40.57 -21.05
N ILE A 175 60.08 -41.26 -20.02
CA ILE A 175 58.66 -41.33 -19.77
C ILE A 175 58.33 -40.29 -18.70
N ALA A 176 57.51 -39.32 -19.07
CA ALA A 176 57.03 -38.28 -18.15
C ALA A 176 55.67 -38.69 -17.57
N THR A 177 55.55 -38.88 -16.25
CA THR A 177 54.34 -39.30 -15.59
C THR A 177 53.78 -38.13 -14.76
N PHE A 178 52.64 -37.63 -15.12
CA PHE A 178 51.85 -36.65 -14.37
C PHE A 178 50.87 -37.40 -13.46
N THR A 179 51.18 -37.48 -12.18
CA THR A 179 50.25 -38.02 -11.19
C THR A 179 49.40 -36.87 -10.66
N VAL A 180 48.10 -36.91 -10.96
CA VAL A 180 47.16 -35.83 -10.58
C VAL A 180 46.21 -36.28 -9.52
N LYS A 181 45.90 -35.38 -8.61
CA LYS A 181 44.82 -35.52 -7.65
C LYS A 181 43.77 -34.46 -7.94
N GLU A 182 42.56 -34.90 -8.27
CA GLU A 182 41.48 -34.03 -8.66
C GLU A 182 40.93 -33.29 -7.44
N ARG A 183 40.55 -32.00 -7.59
CA ARG A 183 39.79 -31.29 -6.55
C ARG A 183 38.44 -31.91 -6.38
N PRO A 184 38.04 -32.23 -5.15
CA PRO A 184 36.73 -32.79 -4.88
C PRO A 184 35.62 -31.81 -5.20
N LEU A 185 34.43 -32.35 -5.55
CA LEU A 185 33.21 -31.54 -5.71
C LEU A 185 32.44 -31.49 -4.42
N ILE A 186 31.77 -30.37 -4.18
CA ILE A 186 30.87 -30.22 -3.06
C ILE A 186 29.55 -30.93 -3.41
N ARG A 187 29.30 -32.08 -2.83
CA ARG A 187 28.07 -32.87 -3.07
C ARG A 187 26.88 -32.36 -2.30
N ARG A 188 27.11 -31.85 -1.08
CA ARG A 188 26.08 -31.35 -0.19
C ARG A 188 26.65 -30.21 0.65
N ILE A 189 25.78 -29.19 0.88
CA ILE A 189 26.07 -28.14 1.86
C ILE A 189 24.99 -28.18 2.91
N THR A 190 25.37 -28.41 4.17
CA THR A 190 24.48 -28.47 5.32
C THR A 190 24.75 -27.30 6.24
N TYR A 191 23.72 -26.78 6.87
CA TYR A 191 23.81 -25.71 7.84
C TYR A 191 23.23 -26.17 9.16
N GLU A 192 24.04 -26.16 10.21
CA GLU A 192 23.64 -26.57 11.54
C GLU A 192 23.75 -25.43 12.54
N GLY A 193 22.81 -25.36 13.49
CA GLY A 193 22.79 -24.31 14.52
C GLY A 193 22.21 -22.97 14.08
N ASN A 194 21.70 -22.86 12.84
CA ASN A 194 21.09 -21.65 12.26
C ASN A 194 19.66 -21.41 12.80
N LYS A 195 19.52 -21.04 14.07
CA LYS A 195 18.20 -20.85 14.72
C LYS A 195 17.52 -19.53 14.35
N SER A 196 18.29 -18.46 14.06
CA SER A 196 17.78 -17.11 13.80
C SER A 196 17.79 -16.72 12.32
N ILE A 197 18.40 -17.53 11.46
CA ILE A 197 18.49 -17.32 10.01
C ILE A 197 18.09 -18.61 9.26
N SER A 198 17.28 -18.46 8.23
CA SER A 198 16.86 -19.59 7.40
C SER A 198 17.92 -19.90 6.34
N GLN A 199 17.87 -21.13 5.82
CA GLN A 199 18.76 -21.55 4.72
C GLN A 199 18.58 -20.67 3.46
N SER A 200 17.36 -20.26 3.16
CA SER A 200 17.08 -19.35 2.05
C SER A 200 17.79 -18.01 2.22
N GLU A 201 17.70 -17.41 3.42
CA GLU A 201 18.38 -16.15 3.72
C GLU A 201 19.91 -16.27 3.62
N ILE A 202 20.48 -17.43 3.99
CA ILE A 202 21.92 -17.70 3.83
C ILE A 202 22.30 -17.71 2.33
N LEU A 203 21.54 -18.42 1.51
CA LEU A 203 21.80 -18.51 0.07
C LEU A 203 21.65 -17.15 -0.62
N ASP A 204 20.64 -16.36 -0.27
CA ASP A 204 20.45 -15.00 -0.77
C ASP A 204 21.64 -14.09 -0.38
N ARG A 205 22.13 -14.21 0.86
CA ARG A 205 23.30 -13.47 1.33
C ARG A 205 24.59 -13.87 0.60
N PHE A 206 24.78 -15.15 0.34
CA PHE A 206 25.91 -15.65 -0.45
C PHE A 206 25.90 -15.12 -1.88
N LYS A 207 24.70 -15.06 -2.49
CA LYS A 207 24.49 -14.47 -3.81
C LYS A 207 24.79 -12.97 -3.82
N GLU A 208 24.28 -12.23 -2.84
CA GLU A 208 24.50 -10.78 -2.67
C GLU A 208 25.99 -10.45 -2.52
N ARG A 209 26.70 -11.22 -1.69
CA ARG A 209 28.13 -11.04 -1.40
C ARG A 209 29.03 -11.74 -2.40
N LYS A 210 28.49 -12.35 -3.47
CA LYS A 210 29.23 -13.05 -4.53
C LYS A 210 30.23 -14.07 -3.97
N VAL A 211 29.79 -14.90 -3.03
CA VAL A 211 30.64 -15.93 -2.42
C VAL A 211 31.03 -17.03 -3.41
N GLY A 212 30.12 -17.36 -4.35
CA GLY A 212 30.36 -18.34 -5.42
C GLY A 212 30.49 -19.77 -4.90
N LEU A 213 29.76 -20.12 -3.84
CA LEU A 213 29.71 -21.46 -3.26
C LEU A 213 28.34 -22.08 -3.58
N SER A 214 28.35 -23.24 -4.24
CA SER A 214 27.13 -23.99 -4.58
C SER A 214 27.37 -25.49 -4.56
N VAL A 215 26.32 -26.26 -4.49
CA VAL A 215 26.37 -27.72 -4.72
C VAL A 215 26.89 -27.96 -6.13
N GLU A 216 27.70 -29.01 -6.33
CA GLU A 216 28.44 -29.37 -7.56
C GLU A 216 29.53 -28.38 -7.95
N SER A 217 29.82 -27.35 -7.19
CA SER A 217 31.01 -26.53 -7.39
C SER A 217 32.25 -27.21 -6.83
N GLN A 218 33.41 -26.82 -7.34
CA GLN A 218 34.69 -27.32 -6.82
C GLN A 218 34.95 -26.83 -5.40
N PHE A 219 35.52 -27.70 -4.59
CA PHE A 219 35.97 -27.38 -3.26
C PHE A 219 37.10 -26.35 -3.30
N ASP A 220 36.88 -25.22 -2.71
CA ASP A 220 37.84 -24.11 -2.62
C ASP A 220 37.88 -23.58 -1.16
N PRO A 221 38.98 -23.84 -0.44
CA PRO A 221 39.14 -23.40 0.95
C PRO A 221 38.97 -21.88 1.14
N THR A 222 39.37 -21.10 0.12
CA THR A 222 39.26 -19.64 0.15
C THR A 222 37.80 -19.18 0.11
N LYS A 223 37.00 -19.81 -0.75
CA LYS A 223 35.55 -19.53 -0.81
C LYS A 223 34.82 -19.95 0.46
N ILE A 224 35.24 -21.08 1.06
CA ILE A 224 34.66 -21.56 2.32
C ILE A 224 34.96 -20.60 3.46
N LYS A 225 36.22 -20.15 3.61
CA LYS A 225 36.57 -19.14 4.62
C LYS A 225 35.81 -17.81 4.41
N ARG A 226 35.64 -17.42 3.16
CA ARG A 226 34.82 -16.25 2.81
C ARG A 226 33.35 -16.46 3.18
N ALA A 227 32.80 -17.66 2.95
CA ALA A 227 31.45 -18.03 3.37
C ALA A 227 31.28 -17.94 4.89
N GLU A 228 32.25 -18.49 5.67
CA GLU A 228 32.26 -18.39 7.14
C GLU A 228 32.23 -16.93 7.59
N GLN A 229 33.07 -16.07 7.01
CA GLN A 229 33.13 -14.67 7.36
C GLN A 229 31.82 -13.95 7.03
N VAL A 230 31.24 -14.22 5.86
CA VAL A 230 29.93 -13.65 5.45
C VAL A 230 28.80 -14.10 6.39
N LEU A 231 28.81 -15.36 6.83
CA LEU A 231 27.85 -15.86 7.82
C LEU A 231 28.04 -15.21 9.18
N LYS A 232 29.29 -15.06 9.62
CA LYS A 232 29.60 -14.39 10.90
C LYS A 232 29.16 -12.93 10.86
N ASP A 233 29.45 -12.20 9.78
CA ASP A 233 29.04 -10.81 9.60
C ASP A 233 27.50 -10.70 9.56
N TYR A 234 26.83 -11.62 8.88
CA TYR A 234 25.37 -11.65 8.81
C TYR A 234 24.71 -11.92 10.16
N LEU A 235 25.27 -12.83 10.96
CA LEU A 235 24.82 -13.07 12.32
C LEU A 235 25.08 -11.84 13.23
N ALA A 236 26.20 -11.16 13.04
CA ALA A 236 26.51 -9.91 13.76
C ALA A 236 25.50 -8.80 13.40
N GLU A 237 25.14 -8.62 12.12
CA GLU A 237 24.07 -7.70 11.66
C GLU A 237 22.72 -8.00 12.33
N ARG A 238 22.45 -9.27 12.66
CA ARG A 238 21.27 -9.71 13.41
C ARG A 238 21.44 -9.58 14.95
N GLY A 239 22.53 -8.99 15.40
CA GLY A 239 22.84 -8.77 16.82
C GLY A 239 23.47 -9.96 17.52
N ARG A 240 24.03 -10.89 16.79
CA ARG A 240 24.77 -12.06 17.30
C ARG A 240 26.28 -11.80 17.19
N GLN A 241 26.78 -10.79 17.88
CA GLN A 241 28.17 -10.34 17.81
C GLN A 241 29.20 -11.40 18.22
N PHE A 242 28.80 -12.36 19.06
CA PHE A 242 29.65 -13.45 19.55
C PHE A 242 29.42 -14.76 18.80
N ALA A 243 28.79 -14.70 17.65
CA ALA A 243 28.57 -15.88 16.82
C ALA A 243 29.88 -16.48 16.35
N LYS A 244 29.99 -17.80 16.48
CA LYS A 244 31.11 -18.59 15.97
C LYS A 244 30.58 -19.43 14.81
N VAL A 245 31.28 -19.33 13.69
CA VAL A 245 30.97 -20.15 12.51
C VAL A 245 32.20 -20.97 12.19
N ARG A 246 32.03 -22.26 12.05
CA ARG A 246 33.07 -23.20 11.67
C ARG A 246 32.53 -24.07 10.54
N HIS A 247 33.41 -24.59 9.72
CA HIS A 247 33.04 -25.59 8.74
C HIS A 247 33.67 -26.93 9.07
N GLU A 248 32.99 -27.98 8.68
CA GLU A 248 33.47 -29.36 8.71
C GLU A 248 33.38 -29.91 7.31
N VAL A 249 34.44 -30.60 6.87
CA VAL A 249 34.52 -31.23 5.55
C VAL A 249 34.60 -32.71 5.74
N LYS A 250 33.68 -33.46 5.17
CA LYS A 250 33.66 -34.91 5.17
C LYS A 250 33.88 -35.44 3.78
N ASP A 251 34.93 -36.24 3.60
CA ASP A 251 35.23 -36.88 2.34
C ASP A 251 34.18 -37.94 1.98
N VAL A 252 33.70 -37.89 0.75
CA VAL A 252 32.73 -38.85 0.19
C VAL A 252 33.37 -39.45 -1.08
N PRO A 253 33.79 -40.72 -1.01
CA PRO A 253 34.34 -41.37 -2.19
C PRO A 253 33.40 -41.33 -3.41
N PRO A 254 33.90 -41.26 -4.65
CA PRO A 254 35.31 -41.37 -5.05
C PRO A 254 36.04 -40.01 -5.10
N SER A 255 35.40 -38.86 -5.19
CA SER A 255 36.04 -37.55 -5.38
C SER A 255 35.07 -36.39 -5.04
N SER A 256 34.38 -36.53 -3.95
CA SER A 256 33.43 -35.51 -3.48
C SER A 256 33.60 -35.22 -2.00
N VAL A 257 33.06 -34.09 -1.56
CA VAL A 257 33.02 -33.70 -0.13
C VAL A 257 31.61 -33.23 0.25
N GLU A 258 31.23 -33.51 1.47
CA GLU A 258 30.11 -32.87 2.13
C GLU A 258 30.66 -31.75 3.05
N LEU A 259 30.06 -30.57 2.90
CA LEU A 259 30.44 -29.38 3.66
C LEU A 259 29.35 -29.04 4.64
N THR A 260 29.66 -29.02 5.94
CA THR A 260 28.73 -28.61 6.99
C THR A 260 29.21 -27.33 7.64
N PHE A 261 28.38 -26.28 7.61
CA PHE A 261 28.63 -25.07 8.39
C PHE A 261 27.96 -25.19 9.75
N MET A 262 28.77 -25.25 10.82
CA MET A 262 28.31 -25.29 12.20
C MET A 262 28.31 -23.86 12.75
N MET A 263 27.13 -23.41 13.18
CA MET A 263 26.91 -22.07 13.68
C MET A 263 26.53 -22.11 15.14
N ASP A 264 27.33 -21.51 16.00
CA ASP A 264 26.96 -21.15 17.36
C ASP A 264 26.61 -19.67 17.38
N GLU A 265 25.31 -19.37 17.34
CA GLU A 265 24.85 -17.99 17.26
C GLU A 265 25.15 -17.15 18.50
N GLY A 266 25.41 -17.78 19.65
CA GLY A 266 25.59 -17.06 20.90
C GLY A 266 24.35 -16.26 21.35
N PRO A 267 24.45 -15.49 22.42
CA PRO A 267 23.37 -14.65 22.91
C PRO A 267 23.12 -13.44 21.99
N LYS A 268 21.86 -13.01 21.86
CA LYS A 268 21.52 -11.76 21.18
C LYS A 268 21.89 -10.59 22.07
N VAL A 269 22.74 -9.70 21.54
CA VAL A 269 23.23 -8.54 22.26
C VAL A 269 22.38 -7.32 21.90
N LYS A 270 21.88 -6.63 22.92
CA LYS A 270 21.09 -5.40 22.76
C LYS A 270 21.89 -4.19 23.21
N VAL A 271 21.56 -3.02 22.67
CA VAL A 271 22.11 -1.76 23.15
C VAL A 271 21.51 -1.45 24.51
N GLY A 272 22.37 -1.27 25.53
CA GLY A 272 21.99 -0.87 26.87
C GLY A 272 21.92 0.63 27.01
N ARG A 273 22.75 1.20 27.91
CA ARG A 273 22.86 2.64 28.13
C ARG A 273 23.79 3.25 27.07
N ILE A 274 23.46 4.45 26.60
CA ILE A 274 24.34 5.26 25.76
C ILE A 274 24.63 6.53 26.54
N GLU A 275 25.89 6.76 26.83
CA GLU A 275 26.42 7.91 27.55
C GLU A 275 27.44 8.63 26.68
N PHE A 276 27.57 9.93 26.88
CA PHE A 276 28.53 10.76 26.18
C PHE A 276 29.45 11.41 27.20
N ASP A 277 30.68 11.59 26.81
CA ASP A 277 31.70 12.25 27.62
C ASP A 277 32.28 13.43 26.86
N GLY A 278 32.35 14.60 27.48
CA GLY A 278 32.82 15.84 26.85
C GLY A 278 31.77 16.66 26.11
N ASN A 279 30.50 16.27 26.12
CA ASN A 279 29.39 17.03 25.51
C ASN A 279 28.85 18.10 26.45
N THR A 280 29.09 19.38 26.11
CA THR A 280 28.59 20.54 26.85
C THR A 280 27.46 21.28 26.13
N ILE A 281 27.46 21.28 24.81
CA ILE A 281 26.51 22.01 23.94
C ILE A 281 25.17 21.29 23.82
N PHE A 282 25.18 19.98 23.69
CA PHE A 282 23.99 19.18 23.64
C PHE A 282 23.91 18.21 24.80
N VAL A 283 22.72 18.14 25.41
CA VAL A 283 22.44 17.12 26.43
C VAL A 283 22.35 15.74 25.77
N ASP A 284 22.76 14.68 26.51
CA ASP A 284 22.76 13.28 26.06
C ASP A 284 21.45 12.88 25.34
N LYS A 285 20.30 13.28 25.90
CA LYS A 285 18.99 13.01 25.33
C LYS A 285 18.84 13.52 23.90
N THR A 286 19.47 14.64 23.54
CA THR A 286 19.47 15.21 22.18
C THR A 286 20.38 14.40 21.28
N LEU A 287 21.57 14.02 21.76
CA LEU A 287 22.53 13.20 21.03
C LEU A 287 21.97 11.80 20.77
N VAL A 288 21.41 11.13 21.77
CA VAL A 288 20.72 9.83 21.60
C VAL A 288 19.56 9.94 20.59
N ARG A 289 18.83 11.07 20.55
CA ARG A 289 17.77 11.27 19.55
C ARG A 289 18.30 11.44 18.13
N ALA A 290 19.49 12.00 17.96
CA ALA A 290 20.14 12.12 16.66
C ALA A 290 20.59 10.77 16.11
N MET A 291 20.99 9.85 16.97
CA MET A 291 21.27 8.47 16.61
C MET A 291 19.99 7.79 16.13
N LYS A 292 20.02 7.14 14.97
CA LYS A 292 18.84 6.54 14.34
C LYS A 292 18.79 5.02 14.54
N ASN A 293 19.94 4.38 14.51
CA ASN A 293 20.07 2.92 14.45
C ASN A 293 20.16 2.29 15.84
N GLU A 294 21.07 2.78 16.67
CA GLU A 294 21.50 2.11 17.92
C GLU A 294 20.81 2.66 19.18
N ARG A 295 19.80 3.50 19.05
CA ARG A 295 19.09 4.06 20.21
C ARG A 295 17.96 3.16 20.70
N PRO A 296 17.62 3.20 22.00
CA PRO A 296 16.40 2.60 22.53
C PRO A 296 15.16 3.22 21.88
N LYS A 297 14.20 2.40 21.44
CA LYS A 297 12.95 2.82 20.81
C LYS A 297 11.77 2.51 21.72
N GLY A 298 10.92 3.50 22.02
CA GLY A 298 9.74 3.33 22.85
C GLY A 298 8.88 4.60 22.92
N LEU A 299 7.66 4.50 23.42
CA LEU A 299 6.77 5.61 23.72
C LEU A 299 7.10 6.15 25.13
N PRO A 300 7.63 7.37 25.27
CA PRO A 300 7.75 7.98 26.59
C PRO A 300 6.35 8.30 27.16
N PRO A 301 6.08 8.14 28.48
CA PRO A 301 7.03 7.78 29.55
C PRO A 301 6.97 6.32 30.00
N PHE A 302 6.17 5.46 29.36
CA PHE A 302 5.74 4.22 29.99
C PHE A 302 6.43 2.93 29.56
N PHE A 303 6.96 2.83 28.33
CA PHE A 303 7.58 1.57 27.88
C PHE A 303 8.72 1.79 26.88
N TYR A 304 9.93 1.38 27.21
CA TYR A 304 10.93 1.05 26.21
C TYR A 304 10.56 -0.33 25.63
N LEU A 305 9.71 -0.34 24.62
CA LEU A 305 9.19 -1.56 23.99
C LEU A 305 10.25 -2.29 23.16
N TYR A 306 11.35 -1.62 22.80
CA TYR A 306 12.33 -2.16 21.89
C TYR A 306 13.73 -1.58 22.14
N HIS A 307 14.68 -2.45 22.51
CA HIS A 307 16.10 -2.14 22.48
C HIS A 307 16.67 -2.55 21.13
N ALA A 308 17.41 -1.65 20.46
CA ALA A 308 18.12 -1.97 19.24
C ALA A 308 19.14 -3.08 19.51
N THR A 309 19.38 -3.93 18.52
CA THR A 309 20.49 -4.86 18.53
C THR A 309 21.75 -4.13 18.16
N TYR A 310 22.81 -4.31 18.92
CA TYR A 310 24.09 -3.65 18.67
C TYR A 310 24.71 -4.13 17.36
N ASP A 311 25.10 -3.19 16.51
CA ASP A 311 25.76 -3.41 15.22
C ASP A 311 26.86 -2.35 15.02
N LYS A 312 28.12 -2.78 15.02
CA LYS A 312 29.27 -1.87 14.91
C LYS A 312 29.22 -0.97 13.66
N ASN A 313 28.77 -1.49 12.54
CA ASN A 313 28.69 -0.71 11.28
C ASN A 313 27.61 0.39 11.38
N LYS A 314 26.46 0.08 11.97
CA LYS A 314 25.39 1.05 12.20
C LYS A 314 25.75 2.08 13.27
N MET A 315 26.62 1.73 14.20
CA MET A 315 27.17 2.69 15.16
C MET A 315 28.02 3.75 14.43
N GLY A 316 28.85 3.35 13.46
CA GLY A 316 29.60 4.29 12.62
C GLY A 316 28.68 5.30 11.90
N GLU A 317 27.56 4.83 11.33
CA GLU A 317 26.57 5.74 10.73
C GLU A 317 25.94 6.69 11.77
N ASP A 318 25.73 6.25 12.99
CA ASP A 318 25.17 7.09 14.04
C ASP A 318 26.21 8.13 14.53
N LEU A 319 27.51 7.81 14.58
CA LEU A 319 28.56 8.80 14.82
C LEU A 319 28.60 9.88 13.74
N GLU A 320 28.45 9.52 12.46
CA GLU A 320 28.33 10.51 11.38
C GLU A 320 27.11 11.41 11.54
N ARG A 321 25.99 10.89 12.04
CA ARG A 321 24.80 11.71 12.34
C ARG A 321 25.05 12.67 13.51
N LEU A 322 25.85 12.27 14.49
CA LEU A 322 26.27 13.16 15.58
C LEU A 322 27.15 14.29 15.01
N ARG A 323 28.16 13.97 14.18
CA ARG A 323 28.98 14.98 13.48
C ARG A 323 28.12 15.94 12.67
N SER A 324 27.14 15.44 11.93
CA SER A 324 26.17 16.26 11.17
C SER A 324 25.37 17.19 12.09
N LEU A 325 24.92 16.73 13.25
CA LEU A 325 24.20 17.55 14.22
C LEU A 325 25.04 18.71 14.75
N TYR A 326 26.29 18.44 15.12
CA TYR A 326 27.21 19.46 15.60
C TYR A 326 27.60 20.45 14.48
N SER A 327 27.86 19.95 13.27
CA SER A 327 28.18 20.78 12.11
C SER A 327 27.00 21.63 11.63
N GLU A 328 25.74 21.23 11.87
CA GLU A 328 24.56 22.06 11.66
C GLU A 328 24.59 23.32 12.53
N LYS A 329 25.20 23.24 13.72
CA LYS A 329 25.35 24.31 14.69
C LYS A 329 26.70 25.01 14.67
N GLY A 330 27.53 24.76 13.64
CA GLY A 330 28.80 25.41 13.43
C GLY A 330 30.00 24.79 14.12
N TYR A 331 29.86 23.68 14.80
CA TYR A 331 30.97 22.94 15.44
C TYR A 331 31.61 21.99 14.41
N VAL A 332 32.33 22.55 13.47
CA VAL A 332 32.81 21.83 12.27
C VAL A 332 33.98 20.90 12.59
N LYS A 333 34.77 21.24 13.58
CA LYS A 333 35.94 20.46 14.06
C LYS A 333 35.58 19.43 15.13
N MET A 334 34.27 19.15 15.34
CA MET A 334 33.82 18.15 16.29
C MET A 334 34.33 16.75 15.90
N ILE A 335 34.90 16.06 16.85
CA ILE A 335 35.36 14.68 16.70
C ILE A 335 34.57 13.80 17.67
N ALA A 336 33.87 12.82 17.14
CA ALA A 336 33.37 11.71 17.92
C ALA A 336 34.39 10.56 17.85
N GLN A 337 34.95 10.23 18.96
CA GLN A 337 35.94 9.14 19.08
C GLN A 337 35.26 7.77 19.00
N ASP A 338 36.04 6.71 18.85
CA ASP A 338 35.51 5.35 18.82
C ASP A 338 34.83 5.01 20.17
N PRO A 339 33.61 4.45 20.12
CA PRO A 339 32.81 4.14 21.28
C PRO A 339 33.52 3.09 22.18
N LYS A 340 33.60 3.38 23.45
CA LYS A 340 34.01 2.39 24.48
C LYS A 340 32.76 1.56 24.81
N THR A 341 32.88 0.24 24.76
CA THR A 341 31.74 -0.68 24.94
C THR A 341 32.00 -1.61 26.12
N GLU A 342 31.05 -1.69 27.05
CA GLU A 342 31.06 -2.61 28.15
C GLU A 342 29.93 -3.62 28.05
N LEU A 343 30.25 -4.92 28.18
CA LEU A 343 29.26 -5.99 28.14
C LEU A 343 28.69 -6.21 29.54
N ARG A 344 27.38 -6.11 29.68
CA ARG A 344 26.66 -6.33 30.91
C ARG A 344 25.62 -7.44 30.76
N ASP A 345 25.59 -8.34 31.76
CA ASP A 345 24.52 -9.32 31.85
C ASP A 345 23.26 -8.67 32.43
N THR A 346 22.18 -8.70 31.67
CA THR A 346 20.91 -8.10 32.06
C THR A 346 19.86 -9.16 32.36
N LYS A 347 19.19 -8.99 33.49
CA LYS A 347 17.96 -9.74 33.80
C LYS A 347 16.83 -9.15 32.95
N SER A 348 16.55 -9.82 31.84
CA SER A 348 15.32 -9.72 31.05
C SER A 348 14.76 -8.36 30.66
N PHE A 349 14.76 -8.12 29.35
CA PHE A 349 13.84 -7.18 28.69
C PHE A 349 12.58 -7.95 28.23
N GLY A 350 11.56 -8.05 29.07
CA GLY A 350 10.25 -8.59 28.73
C GLY A 350 9.16 -7.58 29.07
N LEU A 351 8.03 -7.62 28.34
CA LEU A 351 6.80 -6.96 28.80
C LEU A 351 6.50 -7.41 30.24
N PRO A 352 6.02 -6.52 31.13
CA PRO A 352 5.67 -6.87 32.51
C PRO A 352 4.38 -7.70 32.56
N LEU A 353 4.39 -8.86 31.92
CA LEU A 353 3.33 -9.86 32.00
C LEU A 353 3.82 -11.04 32.84
N PRO A 354 3.08 -11.47 33.86
CA PRO A 354 3.56 -12.40 34.90
C PRO A 354 3.85 -13.84 34.45
N LYS A 355 3.75 -14.18 33.16
CA LYS A 355 3.92 -15.56 32.67
C LYS A 355 4.84 -15.75 31.47
N LEU A 356 5.43 -14.68 30.91
CA LEU A 356 6.49 -14.87 29.91
C LEU A 356 7.85 -14.76 30.60
N GLY A 357 8.42 -15.93 30.89
CA GLY A 357 9.71 -16.07 31.57
C GLY A 357 10.78 -15.19 30.96
N SER A 358 11.43 -14.42 31.82
CA SER A 358 12.55 -13.58 31.48
C SER A 358 13.75 -14.45 31.09
N LYS A 359 14.15 -14.41 29.81
CA LYS A 359 15.41 -15.06 29.39
C LYS A 359 16.57 -14.12 29.72
N PRO A 360 17.64 -14.62 30.33
CA PRO A 360 18.84 -13.82 30.54
C PRO A 360 19.40 -13.34 29.21
N GLY A 361 19.73 -12.07 29.10
CA GLY A 361 20.24 -11.42 27.90
C GLY A 361 21.52 -10.67 28.16
N LYS A 362 22.25 -10.35 27.10
CA LYS A 362 23.43 -9.49 27.16
C LYS A 362 23.13 -8.12 26.59
N SER A 363 23.54 -7.06 27.24
CA SER A 363 23.51 -5.68 26.76
C SER A 363 24.92 -5.10 26.70
N ILE A 364 25.11 -4.22 25.72
CA ILE A 364 26.32 -3.42 25.59
C ILE A 364 25.97 -2.00 26.01
N ASP A 365 26.63 -1.51 27.09
CA ASP A 365 26.61 -0.11 27.42
C ASP A 365 27.72 0.59 26.60
N VAL A 366 27.39 1.74 26.04
CA VAL A 366 28.22 2.45 25.07
C VAL A 366 28.53 3.84 25.62
N LEU A 367 29.79 4.14 25.79
CA LEU A 367 30.31 5.48 26.12
C LEU A 367 30.99 6.05 24.90
N ILE A 368 30.51 7.21 24.43
CA ILE A 368 31.04 7.91 23.27
C ILE A 368 31.76 9.18 23.71
N PRO A 369 33.08 9.20 23.65
CA PRO A 369 33.84 10.44 23.94
C PRO A 369 33.65 11.42 22.79
N VAL A 370 33.37 12.67 23.11
CA VAL A 370 33.09 13.75 22.17
C VAL A 370 33.99 14.94 22.45
N GLU A 371 34.72 15.38 21.44
CA GLU A 371 35.45 16.64 21.45
C GLU A 371 34.70 17.64 20.59
N GLU A 372 33.98 18.58 21.23
CA GLU A 372 33.04 19.47 20.51
C GLU A 372 33.75 20.53 19.67
N GLY A 373 34.92 20.98 20.05
CA GLY A 373 35.63 22.08 19.41
C GLY A 373 34.94 23.43 19.59
N ALA A 374 35.38 24.43 18.82
CA ALA A 374 34.80 25.76 18.81
C ALA A 374 33.67 25.91 17.77
N GLN A 375 32.74 26.84 18.00
CA GLN A 375 31.74 27.25 17.04
C GLN A 375 32.35 28.27 16.07
N TYR A 376 32.21 27.94 14.78
CA TYR A 376 32.68 28.82 13.69
C TYR A 376 31.53 29.59 13.03
N ARG A 377 31.84 30.80 12.57
CA ARG A 377 30.94 31.64 11.78
C ARG A 377 31.50 31.83 10.38
N LEU A 378 30.61 32.09 9.41
CA LEU A 378 31.00 32.37 8.03
C LEU A 378 31.65 33.72 7.95
N GLY A 379 32.89 33.78 7.44
CA GLY A 379 33.59 34.97 7.05
C GLY A 379 33.18 35.42 5.66
N GLN A 380 34.11 35.38 4.75
CA GLN A 380 33.86 35.74 3.36
C GLN A 380 33.34 34.55 2.57
N LEU A 381 32.27 34.77 1.76
CA LEU A 381 31.77 33.83 0.79
C LEU A 381 32.10 34.27 -0.63
N THR A 382 33.03 33.59 -1.29
CA THR A 382 33.47 33.89 -2.66
C THR A 382 33.00 32.77 -3.59
N ILE A 383 32.43 33.18 -4.73
CA ILE A 383 31.94 32.22 -5.75
C ILE A 383 32.60 32.59 -7.08
N THR A 384 33.21 31.60 -7.74
CA THR A 384 33.91 31.77 -9.01
C THR A 384 33.56 30.61 -9.98
N GLY A 385 33.76 30.86 -11.28
CA GLY A 385 33.54 29.85 -12.33
C GLY A 385 32.08 29.67 -12.77
N ASN A 386 31.15 30.43 -12.16
CA ASN A 386 29.72 30.40 -12.48
C ASN A 386 29.42 31.31 -13.69
N LYS A 387 28.97 30.72 -14.80
CA LYS A 387 28.53 31.40 -16.02
C LYS A 387 27.02 31.39 -16.20
N LEU A 388 26.37 30.26 -15.84
CA LEU A 388 24.93 30.02 -16.03
C LEU A 388 24.07 30.74 -15.00
N PHE A 389 24.51 30.77 -13.75
CA PHE A 389 23.81 31.44 -12.66
C PHE A 389 24.68 32.58 -12.12
N THR A 390 24.08 33.70 -11.77
CA THR A 390 24.79 34.81 -11.15
C THR A 390 25.22 34.47 -9.71
N GLU A 391 26.29 35.13 -9.26
CA GLU A 391 26.77 34.94 -7.88
C GLU A 391 25.67 35.21 -6.85
N GLU A 392 24.85 36.27 -7.10
CA GLU A 392 23.73 36.62 -6.21
C GLU A 392 22.67 35.49 -6.13
N GLN A 393 22.34 34.86 -7.27
CA GLN A 393 21.42 33.74 -7.30
C GLN A 393 21.95 32.54 -6.51
N LEU A 394 23.22 32.23 -6.68
CA LEU A 394 23.88 31.14 -5.94
C LEU A 394 23.98 31.45 -4.45
N LYS A 395 24.37 32.68 -4.05
CA LYS A 395 24.37 33.09 -2.64
C LYS A 395 22.98 32.98 -2.01
N LYS A 396 21.93 33.34 -2.74
CA LYS A 396 20.54 33.22 -2.27
C LYS A 396 20.13 31.73 -2.04
N VAL A 397 20.61 30.82 -2.90
CA VAL A 397 20.36 29.37 -2.71
C VAL A 397 21.17 28.83 -1.55
N ILE A 398 22.39 29.27 -1.32
CA ILE A 398 23.22 28.88 -0.18
C ILE A 398 22.59 29.37 1.13
N GLY A 399 22.02 30.60 1.13
CA GLY A 399 21.24 31.10 2.24
C GLY A 399 22.05 31.31 3.54
N LEU A 400 23.36 31.62 3.38
CA LEU A 400 24.28 31.96 4.47
C LEU A 400 24.89 33.36 4.17
N ASN A 401 24.85 34.23 5.15
CA ASN A 401 25.47 35.56 5.09
C ASN A 401 26.72 35.60 5.98
N THR A 402 27.62 36.52 5.68
CA THR A 402 28.78 36.81 6.53
C THR A 402 28.32 37.05 7.98
N GLY A 403 28.95 36.39 8.95
CA GLY A 403 28.60 36.42 10.37
C GLY A 403 27.59 35.35 10.83
N ASP A 404 26.91 34.68 9.92
CA ASP A 404 26.04 33.54 10.27
C ASP A 404 26.84 32.37 10.79
N VAL A 405 26.19 31.51 11.59
CA VAL A 405 26.79 30.25 12.04
C VAL A 405 27.09 29.38 10.82
N PHE A 406 28.33 28.92 10.69
CA PHE A 406 28.77 28.09 9.56
C PHE A 406 28.18 26.69 9.65
N SER A 407 27.16 26.44 8.84
CA SER A 407 26.43 25.16 8.84
C SER A 407 26.76 24.34 7.59
N VAL A 408 27.53 23.26 7.79
CA VAL A 408 27.90 22.34 6.71
C VAL A 408 26.64 21.65 6.11
N GLU A 409 25.64 21.39 6.95
CA GLU A 409 24.39 20.77 6.48
C GLU A 409 23.58 21.69 5.56
N ARG A 410 23.54 23.01 5.85
CA ARG A 410 22.94 24.00 4.95
C ARG A 410 23.68 24.05 3.63
N ILE A 411 25.00 24.04 3.66
CA ILE A 411 25.85 24.04 2.46
C ILE A 411 25.61 22.80 1.62
N LYS A 412 25.57 21.60 2.22
CA LYS A 412 25.24 20.36 1.51
C LYS A 412 23.88 20.45 0.81
N LYS A 413 22.85 20.90 1.52
CA LYS A 413 21.51 21.11 0.91
C LYS A 413 21.53 22.14 -0.21
N ALA A 414 22.30 23.21 -0.03
CA ALA A 414 22.47 24.22 -1.06
C ALA A 414 23.14 23.63 -2.31
N PHE A 415 24.20 22.84 -2.15
CA PHE A 415 24.85 22.14 -3.27
C PHE A 415 23.91 21.15 -3.97
N GLU A 416 23.09 20.42 -3.22
CA GLU A 416 22.04 19.57 -3.83
C GLU A 416 21.05 20.39 -4.67
N ASN A 417 20.61 21.54 -4.15
CA ASN A 417 19.68 22.41 -4.87
C ASN A 417 20.34 23.07 -6.10
N ILE A 418 21.59 23.50 -5.96
CA ILE A 418 22.38 24.05 -7.07
C ILE A 418 22.58 22.98 -8.14
N ARG A 419 22.99 21.75 -7.77
CA ARG A 419 23.14 20.65 -8.69
C ARG A 419 21.83 20.31 -9.43
N LYS A 420 20.69 20.37 -8.74
CA LYS A 420 19.38 20.23 -9.38
C LYS A 420 19.12 21.36 -10.39
N GLY A 421 19.41 22.60 -10.04
CA GLY A 421 19.25 23.75 -10.93
C GLY A 421 20.10 23.65 -12.20
N TYR A 422 21.36 23.25 -12.09
CA TYR A 422 22.24 22.99 -13.23
C TYR A 422 21.76 21.77 -14.04
N GLY A 423 21.37 20.68 -13.38
CA GLY A 423 20.84 19.49 -14.02
C GLY A 423 19.52 19.72 -14.77
N GLU A 424 18.67 20.66 -14.31
CA GLU A 424 17.47 21.10 -15.05
C GLU A 424 17.81 21.86 -16.35
N ARG A 425 19.05 22.31 -16.50
CA ARG A 425 19.56 23.02 -17.67
C ARG A 425 20.56 22.21 -18.51
N GLY A 426 20.70 20.91 -18.22
CA GLY A 426 21.56 19.97 -18.96
C GLY A 426 23.01 19.93 -18.50
N TYR A 427 23.39 20.66 -17.46
CA TYR A 427 24.75 20.64 -16.92
C TYR A 427 24.90 19.55 -15.84
N ILE A 428 25.03 18.29 -16.26
CA ILE A 428 25.03 17.13 -15.36
C ILE A 428 26.35 17.01 -14.60
N ASN A 429 27.47 17.34 -15.25
CA ASN A 429 28.83 17.19 -14.71
C ASN A 429 29.25 18.35 -13.83
N GLN A 430 28.34 19.31 -13.57
CA GLN A 430 28.62 20.43 -12.71
C GLN A 430 29.10 19.96 -11.34
N THR A 431 30.26 20.42 -10.94
CA THR A 431 30.91 20.09 -9.69
C THR A 431 31.29 21.34 -8.92
N PRO A 432 30.76 21.55 -7.70
CA PRO A 432 31.23 22.60 -6.81
C PRO A 432 32.51 22.11 -6.12
N ILE A 433 33.55 22.91 -6.20
CA ILE A 433 34.83 22.66 -5.52
C ILE A 433 34.89 23.61 -4.34
N PRO A 434 34.57 23.16 -3.10
CA PRO A 434 34.61 24.02 -1.92
C PRO A 434 36.02 24.07 -1.34
N GLU A 435 36.49 25.26 -1.01
CA GLU A 435 37.70 25.52 -0.28
C GLU A 435 37.35 26.22 1.04
N GLN A 436 37.87 25.72 2.15
CA GLN A 436 37.61 26.24 3.49
C GLN A 436 38.92 26.71 4.13
N THR A 437 39.00 27.96 4.54
CA THR A 437 40.11 28.51 5.27
C THR A 437 39.66 28.90 6.68
N PHE A 438 40.25 28.26 7.70
CA PHE A 438 39.88 28.45 9.10
C PHE A 438 40.80 29.48 9.76
N ASP A 439 40.20 30.50 10.33
CA ASP A 439 40.87 31.42 11.29
C ASP A 439 40.46 30.97 12.70
N ASP A 440 41.34 30.24 13.38
CA ASP A 440 41.08 29.65 14.68
C ASP A 440 41.09 30.68 15.81
N GLU A 441 41.74 31.87 15.61
CA GLU A 441 41.72 32.94 16.59
C GLU A 441 40.38 33.67 16.59
N LYS A 442 39.89 34.02 15.43
CA LYS A 442 38.60 34.74 15.26
C LYS A 442 37.40 33.82 15.22
N LYS A 443 37.57 32.49 15.15
CA LYS A 443 36.51 31.48 14.98
C LYS A 443 35.69 31.75 13.72
N ILE A 444 36.35 32.05 12.61
CA ILE A 444 35.75 32.37 11.31
C ILE A 444 36.20 31.32 10.27
N VAL A 445 35.35 31.06 9.33
CA VAL A 445 35.62 30.23 8.13
C VAL A 445 35.38 31.06 6.90
N ASP A 446 36.42 31.36 6.14
CA ASP A 446 36.28 31.85 4.79
C ASP A 446 36.00 30.72 3.83
N PHE A 447 34.97 30.87 3.03
CA PHE A 447 34.44 29.79 2.20
C PHE A 447 34.44 30.22 0.72
N ALA A 448 35.35 29.66 -0.03
CA ALA A 448 35.42 29.88 -1.48
C ALA A 448 34.81 28.65 -2.20
N ILE A 449 34.01 28.92 -3.21
CA ILE A 449 33.40 27.88 -4.04
C ILE A 449 33.76 28.16 -5.50
N ARG A 450 34.49 27.26 -6.10
CA ARG A 450 34.77 27.32 -7.55
C ARG A 450 33.84 26.30 -8.23
N PHE A 451 33.04 26.78 -9.17
CA PHE A 451 32.18 25.94 -9.99
C PHE A 451 32.88 25.51 -11.27
N ASP A 452 32.93 24.21 -11.50
CA ASP A 452 33.18 23.67 -12.82
C ASP A 452 31.83 23.26 -13.41
N GLU A 453 31.33 24.08 -14.35
CA GLU A 453 29.99 23.84 -14.91
C GLU A 453 29.96 22.72 -15.94
N GLY A 454 31.12 22.41 -16.54
CA GLY A 454 31.21 21.44 -17.62
C GLY A 454 30.48 21.86 -18.90
N LYS A 455 30.02 20.88 -19.67
CA LYS A 455 29.25 21.06 -20.90
C LYS A 455 27.76 20.83 -20.68
N GLN A 456 26.94 21.46 -21.54
CA GLN A 456 25.51 21.13 -21.64
C GLN A 456 25.32 19.83 -22.44
N PHE A 457 24.46 18.94 -21.93
CA PHE A 457 24.19 17.66 -22.54
C PHE A 457 22.80 17.62 -23.19
N PHE A 458 22.74 16.92 -24.34
CA PHE A 458 21.51 16.67 -25.10
C PHE A 458 21.21 15.17 -25.08
N VAL A 459 19.94 14.82 -25.02
CA VAL A 459 19.50 13.41 -25.06
C VAL A 459 19.73 12.86 -26.46
N ARG A 460 20.60 11.89 -26.60
CA ARG A 460 20.83 11.21 -27.87
C ARG A 460 19.86 10.04 -28.08
N ARG A 461 19.65 9.24 -27.04
CA ARG A 461 18.86 8.02 -27.14
C ARG A 461 18.21 7.66 -25.81
N ILE A 462 16.96 7.18 -25.89
CA ILE A 462 16.23 6.64 -24.73
C ILE A 462 15.89 5.17 -25.02
N GLU A 463 16.44 4.25 -24.24
CA GLU A 463 16.25 2.81 -24.37
C GLU A 463 15.56 2.22 -23.15
N PHE A 464 14.72 1.21 -23.40
CA PHE A 464 14.07 0.42 -22.35
C PHE A 464 14.53 -1.04 -22.48
N THR A 465 14.87 -1.65 -21.34
CA THR A 465 15.28 -3.06 -21.29
C THR A 465 14.47 -3.80 -20.23
N GLY A 466 14.12 -5.06 -20.48
CA GLY A 466 13.37 -5.91 -19.56
C GLY A 466 11.83 -5.76 -19.66
N ASN A 467 11.33 -4.97 -20.60
CA ASN A 467 9.91 -4.86 -20.96
C ASN A 467 9.54 -5.94 -22.00
N THR A 468 9.46 -7.20 -21.55
CA THR A 468 9.25 -8.36 -22.44
C THR A 468 7.86 -8.41 -23.07
N THR A 469 6.87 -7.84 -22.41
CA THR A 469 5.47 -7.87 -22.83
C THR A 469 4.88 -6.48 -22.99
N THR A 470 5.34 -5.51 -22.23
CA THR A 470 4.90 -4.10 -22.35
C THR A 470 5.54 -3.50 -23.59
N ARG A 471 4.73 -2.96 -24.49
CA ARG A 471 5.24 -2.33 -25.70
C ARG A 471 6.04 -1.07 -25.36
N ASP A 472 7.10 -0.81 -26.09
CA ASP A 472 7.97 0.38 -25.93
C ASP A 472 7.14 1.67 -25.87
N LYS A 473 6.17 1.86 -26.75
CA LYS A 473 5.33 3.05 -26.79
C LYS A 473 4.58 3.34 -25.48
N VAL A 474 4.27 2.30 -24.68
CA VAL A 474 3.57 2.47 -23.40
C VAL A 474 4.47 3.12 -22.36
N ILE A 475 5.77 2.82 -22.42
CA ILE A 475 6.77 3.41 -21.53
C ILE A 475 7.18 4.78 -22.06
N ARG A 476 7.44 4.89 -23.37
CA ARG A 476 7.92 6.09 -24.04
C ARG A 476 6.96 7.27 -23.87
N ARG A 477 5.64 7.04 -23.93
CA ARG A 477 4.63 8.09 -23.70
C ARG A 477 4.62 8.65 -22.26
N GLU A 478 5.26 7.97 -21.31
CA GLU A 478 5.42 8.44 -19.94
C GLU A 478 6.72 9.25 -19.76
N MET A 479 7.59 9.26 -20.76
CA MET A 479 8.78 10.10 -20.75
C MET A 479 8.39 11.56 -20.91
N MET A 480 9.10 12.43 -20.19
CA MET A 480 8.96 13.88 -20.27
C MET A 480 10.12 14.53 -21.03
N LEU A 481 11.02 13.71 -21.56
CA LEU A 481 12.16 14.06 -22.39
C LEU A 481 12.03 13.28 -23.69
N ASP A 482 12.30 13.98 -24.79
CA ASP A 482 12.41 13.38 -26.12
C ASP A 482 13.89 13.35 -26.56
N GLU A 483 14.18 12.48 -27.52
CA GLU A 483 15.50 12.40 -28.13
C GLU A 483 15.77 13.72 -28.92
N GLY A 484 16.91 14.35 -28.65
CA GLY A 484 17.27 15.68 -29.16
C GLY A 484 17.07 16.82 -28.16
N ASP A 485 16.31 16.61 -27.10
CA ASP A 485 16.10 17.63 -26.06
C ASP A 485 17.37 17.89 -25.25
N VAL A 486 17.44 19.08 -24.63
CA VAL A 486 18.39 19.34 -23.56
C VAL A 486 18.08 18.43 -22.40
N TYR A 487 19.06 17.66 -21.94
CA TYR A 487 18.84 16.78 -20.79
C TYR A 487 18.40 17.57 -19.57
N ASN A 488 17.37 17.10 -18.91
CA ASN A 488 16.82 17.71 -17.70
C ASN A 488 16.60 16.64 -16.63
N THR A 489 17.43 16.69 -15.59
CA THR A 489 17.41 15.71 -14.49
C THR A 489 16.04 15.60 -13.83
N ARG A 490 15.34 16.73 -13.63
CA ARG A 490 14.01 16.74 -13.02
C ARG A 490 12.96 16.11 -13.93
N MET A 491 13.03 16.37 -15.24
CA MET A 491 12.12 15.74 -16.20
C MET A 491 12.39 14.23 -16.26
N TRP A 492 13.65 13.81 -16.20
CA TRP A 492 14.01 12.39 -16.11
C TRP A 492 13.47 11.73 -14.85
N GLU A 493 13.70 12.30 -13.66
CA GLU A 493 13.16 11.79 -12.40
C GLU A 493 11.62 11.72 -12.41
N ASN A 494 10.95 12.73 -12.98
CA ASN A 494 9.50 12.71 -13.15
C ASN A 494 9.04 11.62 -14.14
N SER A 495 9.80 11.37 -15.19
CA SER A 495 9.55 10.25 -16.12
C SER A 495 9.60 8.91 -15.39
N LEU A 496 10.63 8.69 -14.54
CA LEU A 496 10.72 7.48 -13.71
C LEU A 496 9.51 7.37 -12.74
N LEU A 497 9.10 8.50 -12.16
CA LEU A 497 7.91 8.53 -11.29
C LEU A 497 6.64 8.14 -12.06
N ARG A 498 6.45 8.64 -13.28
CA ARG A 498 5.31 8.30 -14.14
C ARG A 498 5.31 6.82 -14.53
N VAL A 499 6.48 6.27 -14.89
CA VAL A 499 6.63 4.82 -15.15
C VAL A 499 6.28 4.00 -13.91
N ASN A 500 6.72 4.43 -12.72
CA ASN A 500 6.35 3.78 -11.46
C ASN A 500 4.83 3.85 -11.18
N GLN A 501 4.17 4.95 -11.56
CA GLN A 501 2.73 5.11 -11.40
C GLN A 501 1.90 4.18 -12.29
N LEU A 502 2.44 3.70 -13.41
CA LEU A 502 1.79 2.68 -14.23
C LEU A 502 1.55 1.38 -13.43
N GLY A 503 2.41 1.06 -12.47
CA GLY A 503 2.30 -0.15 -11.67
C GLY A 503 2.61 -1.46 -12.42
N PHE A 504 3.11 -1.38 -13.65
CA PHE A 504 3.44 -2.54 -14.49
C PHE A 504 4.80 -3.14 -14.18
N PHE A 505 5.65 -2.38 -13.51
CA PHE A 505 7.03 -2.72 -13.20
C PHE A 505 7.29 -2.70 -11.69
N ASP A 506 8.33 -3.42 -11.26
CA ASP A 506 8.88 -3.21 -9.92
C ASP A 506 9.36 -1.75 -9.79
N PRO A 507 9.30 -1.15 -8.58
CA PRO A 507 9.65 0.26 -8.42
C PRO A 507 11.06 0.56 -8.92
N VAL A 508 11.15 1.37 -9.95
CA VAL A 508 12.39 1.86 -10.55
C VAL A 508 12.97 2.95 -9.67
N LYS A 509 14.25 2.83 -9.33
CA LYS A 509 14.98 3.80 -8.50
C LYS A 509 16.04 4.49 -9.32
N ALA A 510 16.04 5.81 -9.30
CA ALA A 510 17.07 6.61 -9.94
C ALA A 510 18.47 6.29 -9.37
N GLY A 511 19.44 6.21 -10.25
CA GLY A 511 20.84 5.86 -9.94
C GLY A 511 21.11 4.38 -9.69
N LYS A 512 20.08 3.52 -9.76
CA LYS A 512 20.23 2.07 -9.59
C LYS A 512 19.70 1.28 -10.79
N ASP A 513 18.49 1.63 -11.20
CA ASP A 513 17.76 0.89 -12.24
C ASP A 513 17.76 1.66 -13.58
N ASP A 514 18.35 2.84 -13.61
CA ASP A 514 18.65 3.63 -14.79
C ASP A 514 20.18 3.69 -15.03
N ASP A 515 20.54 3.81 -16.29
CA ASP A 515 21.92 3.97 -16.73
C ASP A 515 22.00 5.24 -17.57
N VAL A 516 22.69 6.25 -17.04
CA VAL A 516 22.89 7.54 -17.69
C VAL A 516 24.33 7.60 -18.18
N LYS A 517 24.55 7.29 -19.46
CA LYS A 517 25.88 7.28 -20.08
C LYS A 517 26.16 8.60 -20.76
N LEU A 518 27.18 9.29 -20.29
CA LEU A 518 27.61 10.57 -20.81
C LEU A 518 28.67 10.37 -21.87
N ASN A 519 28.52 11.07 -22.99
CA ASN A 519 29.56 11.23 -23.99
C ASN A 519 30.06 12.68 -23.91
N ASP A 520 31.16 12.88 -23.18
CA ASP A 520 31.73 14.20 -22.93
C ASP A 520 32.30 14.84 -24.20
N ARG A 521 32.66 14.06 -25.24
CA ARG A 521 33.17 14.60 -26.50
C ARG A 521 32.12 15.38 -27.25
N ASP A 522 30.93 14.80 -27.37
CA ASP A 522 29.84 15.32 -28.19
C ASP A 522 28.77 16.05 -27.39
N GLY A 523 28.86 16.08 -26.05
CA GLY A 523 27.85 16.68 -25.18
C GLY A 523 26.52 15.93 -25.25
N GLN A 524 26.56 14.60 -25.39
CA GLN A 524 25.37 13.77 -25.55
C GLN A 524 25.21 12.79 -24.38
N VAL A 525 23.95 12.40 -24.10
CA VAL A 525 23.63 11.42 -23.07
C VAL A 525 22.73 10.32 -23.61
N ASP A 526 23.10 9.07 -23.33
CA ASP A 526 22.25 7.92 -23.55
C ASP A 526 21.58 7.52 -22.25
N LEU A 527 20.28 7.38 -22.30
CA LEU A 527 19.43 7.02 -21.16
C LEU A 527 18.92 5.60 -21.36
N THR A 528 19.29 4.69 -20.47
CA THR A 528 18.79 3.31 -20.51
C THR A 528 18.04 3.03 -19.23
N LEU A 529 16.77 2.64 -19.34
CA LEU A 529 15.93 2.27 -18.22
C LEU A 529 15.80 0.76 -18.12
N LYS A 530 16.28 0.18 -17.02
CA LYS A 530 16.22 -1.26 -16.74
C LYS A 530 14.94 -1.55 -15.98
N LEU A 531 14.01 -2.22 -16.63
CA LEU A 531 12.69 -2.52 -16.10
C LEU A 531 12.61 -4.01 -15.72
N LYS A 532 11.79 -4.28 -14.71
CA LYS A 532 11.41 -5.65 -14.37
C LYS A 532 9.90 -5.70 -14.26
N GLU A 533 9.26 -6.43 -15.18
CA GLU A 533 7.80 -6.52 -15.22
C GLU A 533 7.24 -7.25 -14.01
N LYS A 534 6.17 -6.71 -13.46
CA LYS A 534 5.31 -7.40 -12.49
C LYS A 534 4.32 -8.32 -13.19
N GLY A 535 3.74 -9.25 -12.44
CA GLY A 535 2.63 -10.04 -12.91
C GLY A 535 1.49 -9.14 -13.41
N LYS A 536 1.02 -9.39 -14.63
CA LYS A 536 -0.03 -8.61 -15.29
C LYS A 536 -1.41 -8.79 -14.67
N GLN A 537 -1.63 -9.90 -14.03
CA GLN A 537 -2.90 -10.31 -13.47
C GLN A 537 -2.83 -10.22 -11.95
N SER A 538 -3.84 -9.60 -11.36
CA SER A 538 -4.03 -9.59 -9.93
C SER A 538 -5.40 -10.16 -9.60
N ILE A 539 -5.42 -11.06 -8.64
CA ILE A 539 -6.64 -11.56 -8.02
C ILE A 539 -6.67 -10.95 -6.63
N GLY A 540 -7.65 -10.12 -6.38
CA GLY A 540 -7.90 -9.51 -5.09
C GLY A 540 -9.09 -10.18 -4.41
N PHE A 541 -8.89 -10.55 -3.14
CA PHE A 541 -9.98 -10.94 -2.27
C PHE A 541 -10.34 -9.76 -1.37
N SER A 542 -11.60 -9.43 -1.30
CA SER A 542 -12.14 -8.45 -0.37
C SER A 542 -13.19 -9.12 0.50
N GLY A 543 -13.36 -8.63 1.70
CA GLY A 543 -14.38 -9.14 2.59
C GLY A 543 -14.41 -8.30 3.85
N GLY A 544 -15.56 -8.27 4.49
CA GLY A 544 -15.73 -7.47 5.67
C GLY A 544 -17.13 -7.50 6.22
N ALA A 545 -17.32 -6.69 7.24
CA ALA A 545 -18.62 -6.37 7.79
C ALA A 545 -18.72 -4.85 7.91
N SER A 546 -19.77 -4.30 7.34
CA SER A 546 -20.09 -2.87 7.47
C SER A 546 -21.59 -2.71 7.65
N GLY A 547 -22.00 -1.58 8.23
CA GLY A 547 -23.43 -1.30 8.41
C GLY A 547 -24.15 -1.11 7.06
N VAL A 548 -23.44 -0.71 5.99
CA VAL A 548 -24.02 -0.51 4.66
C VAL A 548 -24.11 -1.81 3.88
N SER A 549 -23.02 -2.54 3.82
CA SER A 549 -22.91 -3.75 2.96
C SER A 549 -23.30 -5.04 3.69
N GLY A 550 -23.49 -4.98 5.01
CA GLY A 550 -23.60 -6.17 5.86
C GLY A 550 -22.27 -6.92 5.90
N THR A 551 -22.31 -8.22 6.07
CA THR A 551 -21.16 -9.09 5.85
C THR A 551 -21.05 -9.40 4.37
N PHE A 552 -19.87 -9.24 3.79
CA PHE A 552 -19.65 -9.47 2.36
C PHE A 552 -18.31 -10.13 2.06
N VAL A 553 -18.24 -10.79 0.94
CA VAL A 553 -17.02 -11.34 0.33
C VAL A 553 -17.01 -10.92 -1.13
N GLY A 554 -15.87 -10.46 -1.60
CA GLY A 554 -15.66 -10.04 -2.97
C GLY A 554 -14.42 -10.66 -3.60
N LEU A 555 -14.52 -10.94 -4.89
CA LEU A 555 -13.43 -11.34 -5.75
C LEU A 555 -13.26 -10.28 -6.84
N THR A 556 -12.06 -9.76 -6.95
CA THR A 556 -11.70 -8.85 -8.04
C THR A 556 -10.61 -9.50 -8.88
N TYR A 557 -10.89 -9.74 -10.15
CA TYR A 557 -9.90 -10.07 -11.15
C TYR A 557 -9.58 -8.82 -11.94
N GLN A 558 -8.31 -8.44 -11.96
CA GLN A 558 -7.84 -7.30 -12.73
C GLN A 558 -6.61 -7.71 -13.53
N THR A 559 -6.66 -7.45 -14.82
CA THR A 559 -5.48 -7.52 -15.66
C THR A 559 -5.05 -6.11 -16.02
N ASN A 560 -3.86 -5.75 -15.59
CA ASN A 560 -3.22 -4.50 -15.95
C ASN A 560 -2.38 -4.72 -17.20
N ASN A 561 -2.27 -3.74 -18.06
CA ASN A 561 -1.47 -3.82 -19.28
C ASN A 561 -1.94 -4.97 -20.20
N PHE A 562 -3.25 -5.03 -20.47
CA PHE A 562 -3.86 -5.99 -21.37
C PHE A 562 -3.21 -5.89 -22.77
N LEU A 563 -2.82 -6.99 -23.36
CA LEU A 563 -2.08 -7.09 -24.63
C LEU A 563 -0.78 -6.24 -24.71
N GLY A 564 -0.25 -5.77 -23.58
CA GLY A 564 0.94 -4.92 -23.54
C GLY A 564 0.70 -3.47 -23.97
N LEU A 565 -0.55 -3.03 -24.10
CA LEU A 565 -0.96 -1.70 -24.57
C LEU A 565 -1.19 -0.70 -23.42
N GLY A 566 -1.11 -1.16 -22.17
CA GLY A 566 -1.40 -0.34 -20.99
C GLY A 566 -2.87 -0.29 -20.61
N GLU A 567 -3.72 -1.03 -21.31
CA GLU A 567 -5.14 -1.14 -21.05
C GLU A 567 -5.40 -1.93 -19.76
N THR A 568 -6.50 -1.62 -19.07
CA THR A 568 -6.92 -2.34 -17.86
C THR A 568 -8.29 -2.96 -18.08
N LEU A 569 -8.40 -4.23 -17.75
CA LEU A 569 -9.65 -4.95 -17.70
C LEU A 569 -9.90 -5.40 -16.27
N THR A 570 -11.10 -5.13 -15.76
CA THR A 570 -11.49 -5.43 -14.38
C THR A 570 -12.80 -6.20 -14.37
N LEU A 571 -12.85 -7.31 -13.64
CA LEU A 571 -14.07 -8.03 -13.29
C LEU A 571 -14.14 -8.11 -11.76
N GLN A 572 -15.20 -7.58 -11.20
CA GLN A 572 -15.46 -7.62 -9.76
C GLN A 572 -16.79 -8.32 -9.50
N VAL A 573 -16.77 -9.28 -8.61
CA VAL A 573 -17.95 -9.97 -8.10
C VAL A 573 -17.95 -9.86 -6.59
N GLU A 574 -19.02 -9.33 -6.04
CA GLU A 574 -19.19 -9.13 -4.60
C GLU A 574 -20.53 -9.70 -4.18
N GLY A 575 -20.52 -10.53 -3.14
CA GLY A 575 -21.70 -11.14 -2.55
C GLY A 575 -21.73 -10.87 -1.05
N GLY A 576 -22.84 -10.32 -0.57
CA GLY A 576 -23.03 -10.02 0.84
C GLY A 576 -24.49 -10.16 1.27
N THR A 577 -24.73 -9.97 2.56
CA THR A 577 -26.07 -10.07 3.15
C THR A 577 -26.98 -8.94 2.71
N LEU A 578 -26.45 -7.72 2.57
CA LEU A 578 -27.21 -6.53 2.16
C LEU A 578 -26.87 -6.06 0.76
N GLN A 579 -25.74 -6.47 0.18
CA GLN A 579 -25.26 -5.99 -1.11
C GLN A 579 -24.77 -7.15 -1.98
N LYS A 580 -25.12 -7.10 -3.26
CA LYS A 580 -24.57 -7.95 -4.31
C LYS A 580 -24.20 -7.08 -5.49
N ASN A 581 -23.00 -7.24 -6.05
CA ASN A 581 -22.47 -6.40 -7.10
C ASN A 581 -21.65 -7.23 -8.10
N ILE A 582 -21.91 -7.05 -9.38
CA ILE A 582 -21.08 -7.58 -10.47
C ILE A 582 -20.73 -6.39 -11.34
N THR A 583 -19.44 -6.18 -11.57
CA THR A 583 -18.93 -5.06 -12.37
C THR A 583 -17.89 -5.56 -13.34
N PHE A 584 -18.04 -5.21 -14.60
CA PHE A 584 -17.04 -5.39 -15.64
C PHE A 584 -16.62 -4.01 -16.15
N GLY A 585 -15.32 -3.75 -16.17
CA GLY A 585 -14.75 -2.47 -16.61
C GLY A 585 -13.58 -2.66 -17.56
N PHE A 586 -13.51 -1.77 -18.55
CA PHE A 586 -12.40 -1.62 -19.47
C PHE A 586 -11.94 -0.18 -19.48
N THR A 587 -10.62 0.04 -19.47
CA THR A 587 -10.00 1.37 -19.51
C THR A 587 -8.83 1.38 -20.47
N GLU A 588 -8.87 2.29 -21.43
CA GLU A 588 -7.80 2.64 -22.36
C GLU A 588 -7.20 3.99 -21.93
N PRO A 589 -5.95 4.02 -21.42
CA PRO A 589 -5.37 5.27 -20.90
C PRO A 589 -4.94 6.28 -21.98
N TYR A 590 -4.72 5.81 -23.22
CA TYR A 590 -4.24 6.66 -24.31
C TYR A 590 -5.01 6.38 -25.61
N PHE A 591 -6.26 6.80 -25.65
CA PHE A 591 -7.12 6.60 -26.79
C PHE A 591 -6.57 7.27 -28.05
N ARG A 592 -6.30 6.48 -29.10
CA ARG A 592 -5.68 6.91 -30.35
C ARG A 592 -4.33 7.65 -30.14
N ASP A 593 -3.52 7.11 -29.27
CA ASP A 593 -2.18 7.63 -28.90
C ASP A 593 -2.18 9.08 -28.34
N ARG A 594 -3.36 9.59 -27.95
CA ARG A 594 -3.49 10.87 -27.22
C ARG A 594 -3.63 10.58 -25.72
N PRO A 595 -3.21 11.51 -24.85
CA PRO A 595 -3.35 11.31 -23.39
C PRO A 595 -4.80 11.42 -22.91
N LEU A 596 -5.73 10.90 -23.72
CA LEU A 596 -7.15 10.80 -23.44
C LEU A 596 -7.46 9.41 -22.88
N THR A 597 -7.72 9.35 -21.60
CA THR A 597 -8.17 8.11 -20.96
C THR A 597 -9.66 7.94 -21.23
N THR A 598 -10.04 6.83 -21.84
CA THR A 598 -11.44 6.46 -22.08
C THR A 598 -11.71 5.10 -21.46
N GLY A 599 -12.96 4.82 -21.19
CA GLY A 599 -13.34 3.51 -20.71
C GLY A 599 -14.84 3.37 -20.58
N PHE A 600 -15.24 2.17 -20.26
CA PHE A 600 -16.62 1.87 -19.94
C PHE A 600 -16.72 0.86 -18.80
N THR A 601 -17.87 0.87 -18.14
CA THR A 601 -18.20 -0.06 -17.07
C THR A 601 -19.64 -0.55 -17.27
N ILE A 602 -19.82 -1.85 -17.16
CA ILE A 602 -21.14 -2.50 -17.12
C ILE A 602 -21.30 -3.06 -15.72
N PHE A 603 -22.43 -2.81 -15.11
CA PHE A 603 -22.67 -3.28 -13.75
C PHE A 603 -24.09 -3.79 -13.54
N LYS A 604 -24.20 -4.71 -12.59
CA LYS A 604 -25.47 -5.14 -12.02
C LYS A 604 -25.29 -5.22 -10.50
N ARG A 605 -26.12 -4.49 -9.79
CA ARG A 605 -26.06 -4.40 -8.33
C ARG A 605 -27.43 -4.58 -7.70
N SER A 606 -27.45 -5.10 -6.50
CA SER A 606 -28.64 -5.22 -5.66
C SER A 606 -28.26 -4.80 -4.25
N PHE A 607 -29.07 -3.94 -3.69
CA PHE A 607 -28.92 -3.43 -2.34
C PHE A 607 -30.22 -3.64 -1.57
N ILE A 608 -30.14 -4.22 -0.39
CA ILE A 608 -31.28 -4.44 0.52
C ILE A 608 -31.18 -3.40 1.63
N TYR A 609 -32.14 -2.53 1.70
CA TYR A 609 -32.31 -1.62 2.81
C TYR A 609 -33.28 -2.24 3.80
N ASN A 610 -32.84 -2.51 5.02
CA ASN A 610 -33.66 -3.02 6.10
C ASN A 610 -33.38 -2.22 7.35
N GLN A 611 -34.27 -1.29 7.64
CA GLN A 611 -34.15 -0.37 8.78
C GLN A 611 -34.27 -1.13 10.11
N ALA A 612 -35.09 -2.17 10.16
CA ALA A 612 -35.29 -2.95 11.39
C ALA A 612 -34.02 -3.70 11.78
N THR A 613 -33.36 -4.35 10.79
CA THR A 613 -32.07 -5.01 11.04
C THR A 613 -31.01 -4.01 11.46
N GLN A 614 -30.96 -2.85 10.81
CA GLN A 614 -30.02 -1.79 11.17
C GLN A 614 -30.25 -1.28 12.59
N THR A 615 -31.52 -1.08 12.97
CA THR A 615 -31.91 -0.62 14.31
C THR A 615 -31.58 -1.68 15.35
N ALA A 616 -31.85 -2.97 15.09
CA ALA A 616 -31.48 -4.06 15.99
C ALA A 616 -29.96 -4.11 16.26
N ILE A 617 -29.15 -4.02 15.20
CA ILE A 617 -27.68 -3.96 15.31
C ILE A 617 -27.26 -2.76 16.17
N ASN A 618 -27.86 -1.60 15.96
CA ASN A 618 -27.55 -0.37 16.67
C ASN A 618 -27.86 -0.46 18.17
N TYR A 619 -28.91 -1.17 18.54
CA TYR A 619 -29.27 -1.43 19.95
C TYR A 619 -28.53 -2.64 20.55
N GLY A 620 -27.64 -3.30 19.77
CA GLY A 620 -26.92 -4.51 20.23
C GLY A 620 -27.81 -5.72 20.44
N LEU A 621 -28.96 -5.77 19.78
CA LEU A 621 -29.92 -6.86 19.87
C LEU A 621 -29.49 -8.02 18.97
N SER A 622 -29.74 -9.23 19.41
CA SER A 622 -29.37 -10.44 18.65
C SER A 622 -30.33 -10.76 17.51
N SER A 623 -31.55 -10.19 17.53
CA SER A 623 -32.56 -10.38 16.49
C SER A 623 -33.49 -9.17 16.36
N VAL A 624 -34.07 -9.01 15.17
CA VAL A 624 -35.11 -7.99 14.91
C VAL A 624 -36.37 -8.17 15.77
N SER A 625 -36.69 -9.40 16.13
CA SER A 625 -37.86 -9.70 16.97
C SER A 625 -37.81 -9.05 18.37
N GLN A 626 -36.63 -8.68 18.84
CA GLN A 626 -36.45 -7.98 20.11
C GLN A 626 -36.77 -6.48 20.04
N LEU A 627 -36.97 -5.92 18.86
CA LEU A 627 -37.41 -4.53 18.68
C LEU A 627 -38.88 -4.29 18.98
N GLY A 628 -39.69 -5.35 19.10
CA GLY A 628 -41.14 -5.22 19.21
C GLY A 628 -41.79 -4.92 17.86
N ASP A 629 -42.58 -3.83 17.78
CA ASP A 629 -43.26 -3.43 16.56
C ASP A 629 -42.26 -2.83 15.55
N THR A 630 -42.14 -3.47 14.39
CA THR A 630 -41.29 -3.04 13.26
C THR A 630 -42.11 -2.54 12.07
N SER A 631 -43.40 -2.42 12.20
CA SER A 631 -44.33 -2.05 11.11
C SER A 631 -43.99 -0.71 10.48
N ASN A 632 -43.40 0.21 11.24
CA ASN A 632 -43.01 1.55 10.80
C ASN A 632 -41.58 1.62 10.23
N LEU A 633 -40.84 0.53 10.29
CA LEU A 633 -39.47 0.49 9.81
C LEU A 633 -39.44 0.06 8.33
N GLN A 634 -38.73 0.83 7.51
CA GLN A 634 -38.70 0.64 6.07
C GLN A 634 -37.85 -0.58 5.68
N GLU A 635 -38.37 -1.38 4.76
CA GLU A 635 -37.62 -2.43 4.08
C GLU A 635 -37.92 -2.40 2.58
N TYR A 636 -36.86 -2.42 1.77
CA TYR A 636 -36.97 -2.51 0.33
C TYR A 636 -35.68 -3.02 -0.30
N THR A 637 -35.77 -3.53 -1.51
CA THR A 637 -34.63 -3.95 -2.33
C THR A 637 -34.51 -3.05 -3.53
N GLN A 638 -33.37 -2.37 -3.69
CA GLN A 638 -33.04 -1.64 -4.91
C GLN A 638 -32.17 -2.52 -5.80
N LYS A 639 -32.62 -2.80 -7.01
CA LYS A 639 -31.87 -3.50 -8.06
C LYS A 639 -31.53 -2.50 -9.14
N SER A 640 -30.28 -2.50 -9.57
CA SER A 640 -29.83 -1.59 -10.64
C SER A 640 -28.95 -2.35 -11.62
N SER A 641 -29.08 -2.03 -12.89
CA SER A 641 -28.16 -2.45 -13.93
C SER A 641 -27.87 -1.26 -14.85
N GLY A 642 -26.64 -1.14 -15.31
CA GLY A 642 -26.27 0.03 -16.07
C GLY A 642 -24.97 -0.10 -16.84
N PHE A 643 -24.79 0.92 -17.68
CA PHE A 643 -23.62 1.16 -18.49
C PHE A 643 -23.11 2.56 -18.22
N THR A 644 -21.81 2.68 -18.04
CA THR A 644 -21.14 3.97 -17.86
C THR A 644 -20.00 4.07 -18.86
N ALA A 645 -19.91 5.16 -19.59
CA ALA A 645 -18.77 5.49 -20.44
C ALA A 645 -18.11 6.77 -19.92
N PHE A 646 -16.81 6.84 -19.95
CA PHE A 646 -16.09 8.02 -19.49
C PHE A 646 -14.92 8.38 -20.40
N ALA A 647 -14.60 9.67 -20.39
CA ALA A 647 -13.42 10.22 -21.01
C ALA A 647 -12.76 11.20 -20.05
N SER A 648 -11.42 11.17 -19.92
CA SER A 648 -10.68 12.05 -19.03
C SER A 648 -9.36 12.50 -19.67
N TYR A 649 -9.12 13.81 -19.70
CA TYR A 649 -7.95 14.43 -20.32
C TYR A 649 -7.08 15.14 -19.28
N PRO A 650 -5.74 14.95 -19.25
CA PRO A 650 -4.84 15.68 -18.39
C PRO A 650 -4.59 17.09 -18.95
N THR A 651 -4.98 18.12 -18.23
CA THR A 651 -4.81 19.53 -18.65
C THR A 651 -3.51 20.12 -18.16
N LYS A 652 -3.05 19.68 -16.98
CA LYS A 652 -1.79 20.07 -16.32
C LYS A 652 -1.24 18.86 -15.56
N PRO A 653 0.04 18.86 -15.15
CA PRO A 653 0.54 17.84 -14.23
C PRO A 653 -0.38 17.70 -13.02
N PHE A 654 -0.74 16.46 -12.69
CA PHE A 654 -1.63 16.11 -11.58
C PHE A 654 -3.08 16.59 -11.70
N THR A 655 -3.49 17.17 -12.85
CA THR A 655 -4.83 17.71 -13.08
C THR A 655 -5.50 17.04 -14.26
N ARG A 656 -6.74 16.59 -14.07
CA ARG A 656 -7.54 15.98 -15.14
C ARG A 656 -8.94 16.59 -15.17
N VAL A 657 -9.47 16.75 -16.37
CA VAL A 657 -10.88 17.07 -16.63
C VAL A 657 -11.54 15.83 -17.23
N GLY A 658 -12.70 15.48 -16.74
CA GLY A 658 -13.43 14.29 -17.16
C GLY A 658 -14.87 14.57 -17.52
N LEU A 659 -15.40 13.71 -18.35
CA LEU A 659 -16.82 13.64 -18.69
C LEU A 659 -17.25 12.18 -18.58
N THR A 660 -18.30 11.93 -17.81
CA THR A 660 -18.86 10.59 -17.65
C THR A 660 -20.32 10.62 -18.11
N PHE A 661 -20.71 9.65 -18.89
CA PHE A 661 -22.08 9.40 -19.30
C PHE A 661 -22.54 8.07 -18.69
N SER A 662 -23.69 8.05 -18.04
CA SER A 662 -24.24 6.86 -17.40
C SER A 662 -25.69 6.64 -17.78
N LEU A 663 -26.00 5.39 -18.09
CA LEU A 663 -27.35 4.87 -18.28
C LEU A 663 -27.59 3.83 -17.19
N GLU A 664 -28.59 4.03 -16.36
CA GLU A 664 -28.92 3.10 -15.28
C GLU A 664 -30.42 2.82 -15.28
N ASN A 665 -30.76 1.55 -15.28
CA ASN A 665 -32.11 1.07 -15.05
C ASN A 665 -32.20 0.52 -13.64
N SER A 666 -33.06 1.10 -12.81
CA SER A 666 -33.23 0.72 -11.41
C SER A 666 -34.67 0.30 -11.13
N ALA A 667 -34.83 -0.59 -10.19
CA ALA A 667 -36.14 -0.99 -9.67
C ALA A 667 -36.08 -1.07 -8.15
N ILE A 668 -37.06 -0.53 -7.49
CA ILE A 668 -37.29 -0.70 -6.05
C ILE A 668 -38.38 -1.74 -5.88
N THR A 669 -38.01 -2.86 -5.26
CA THR A 669 -38.87 -4.04 -5.12
C THR A 669 -38.91 -4.50 -3.67
N ASN A 670 -39.76 -5.46 -3.35
CA ASN A 670 -39.85 -6.04 -2.01
C ASN A 670 -40.05 -4.96 -0.91
N MET A 671 -40.91 -3.97 -1.21
CA MET A 671 -41.23 -2.92 -0.25
C MET A 671 -42.25 -3.43 0.76
N ASN A 672 -41.95 -3.25 2.05
CA ASN A 672 -42.95 -3.40 3.07
C ASN A 672 -43.91 -2.20 3.07
N THR A 673 -44.99 -2.25 3.84
CA THR A 673 -46.03 -1.19 3.91
C THR A 673 -45.41 0.16 4.26
N ALA A 674 -44.50 0.23 5.21
CA ALA A 674 -43.81 1.46 5.60
C ALA A 674 -42.97 2.09 4.47
N ALA A 675 -42.30 1.26 3.67
CA ALA A 675 -41.54 1.72 2.52
C ALA A 675 -42.48 2.18 1.38
N GLN A 676 -43.57 1.45 1.13
CA GLN A 676 -44.57 1.82 0.11
C GLN A 676 -45.20 3.19 0.43
N GLU A 677 -45.63 3.38 1.63
CA GLU A 677 -46.17 4.63 2.09
C GLU A 677 -45.16 5.79 2.01
N TYR A 678 -43.93 5.56 2.42
CA TYR A 678 -42.87 6.55 2.32
C TYR A 678 -42.60 6.99 0.88
N PHE A 679 -42.46 6.06 -0.06
CA PHE A 679 -42.24 6.40 -1.47
C PHE A 679 -43.50 7.03 -2.13
N SER A 680 -44.71 6.68 -1.70
CA SER A 680 -45.93 7.28 -2.22
C SER A 680 -46.18 8.70 -1.72
N LEU A 681 -45.62 9.09 -0.59
CA LEU A 681 -45.77 10.42 -0.02
C LEU A 681 -44.97 11.52 -0.72
N LEU A 682 -43.91 11.17 -1.44
CA LEU A 682 -43.06 12.14 -2.11
C LEU A 682 -43.40 12.27 -3.61
N THR A 683 -43.13 13.42 -4.22
CA THR A 683 -43.51 13.72 -5.60
C THR A 683 -42.65 13.06 -6.67
N PHE A 684 -41.53 12.45 -6.27
CA PHE A 684 -40.67 11.73 -7.21
C PHE A 684 -41.32 10.38 -7.60
N ASN A 685 -41.59 10.17 -8.90
CA ASN A 685 -42.15 8.94 -9.48
C ASN A 685 -43.26 8.23 -8.66
N SER A 686 -43.68 8.83 -7.54
CA SER A 686 -44.68 8.25 -6.64
C SER A 686 -46.12 8.37 -7.17
N LEU A 687 -46.35 9.29 -8.11
CA LEU A 687 -47.67 9.53 -8.64
C LEU A 687 -48.25 8.37 -9.45
N GLY A 688 -47.38 7.50 -9.97
CA GLY A 688 -47.82 6.26 -10.65
C GLY A 688 -48.08 5.09 -9.67
N GLY A 689 -47.94 5.34 -8.32
CA GLY A 689 -48.04 4.30 -7.31
C GLY A 689 -46.77 3.43 -7.22
N PRO A 690 -46.79 2.33 -6.47
CA PRO A 690 -45.61 1.47 -6.25
C PRO A 690 -45.04 0.86 -7.53
N SER A 691 -45.84 0.68 -8.59
CA SER A 691 -45.38 0.16 -9.88
C SER A 691 -44.48 1.14 -10.65
N ALA A 692 -44.59 2.45 -10.42
CA ALA A 692 -43.72 3.44 -11.04
C ALA A 692 -42.26 3.34 -10.57
N LEU A 693 -42.02 2.74 -9.42
CA LEU A 693 -40.70 2.51 -8.88
C LEU A 693 -39.98 1.25 -9.43
N SER A 694 -40.70 0.42 -10.18
CA SER A 694 -40.14 -0.76 -10.87
C SER A 694 -39.36 -0.41 -12.14
N GLU A 695 -39.57 0.78 -12.71
CA GLU A 695 -38.99 1.23 -13.97
C GLU A 695 -38.39 2.63 -13.84
N ILE A 696 -37.26 2.71 -13.15
CA ILE A 696 -36.53 3.96 -12.96
C ILE A 696 -35.41 4.00 -14.02
N HIS A 697 -35.53 4.90 -14.97
CA HIS A 697 -34.53 5.15 -15.99
C HIS A 697 -33.75 6.42 -15.68
N SER A 698 -32.48 6.28 -15.29
CA SER A 698 -31.56 7.37 -14.99
C SER A 698 -30.57 7.55 -16.13
N HIS A 699 -30.62 8.67 -16.80
CA HIS A 699 -29.66 9.07 -17.82
C HIS A 699 -28.90 10.28 -17.29
N LYS A 700 -27.57 10.12 -17.13
CA LYS A 700 -26.77 11.08 -16.40
C LYS A 700 -25.50 11.47 -17.14
N VAL A 701 -25.17 12.76 -17.11
CA VAL A 701 -23.88 13.32 -17.57
C VAL A 701 -23.17 13.99 -16.38
N THR A 702 -21.91 13.64 -16.17
CA THR A 702 -21.09 14.13 -15.05
C THR A 702 -19.80 14.75 -15.57
N PRO A 703 -19.73 16.06 -15.81
CA PRO A 703 -18.45 16.74 -15.90
C PRO A 703 -17.71 16.70 -14.55
N SER A 704 -16.40 16.52 -14.60
CA SER A 704 -15.57 16.42 -13.40
C SER A 704 -14.22 17.09 -13.58
N TYR A 705 -13.68 17.57 -12.49
CA TYR A 705 -12.33 18.10 -12.36
C TYR A 705 -11.63 17.40 -11.21
N SER A 706 -10.45 16.88 -11.44
CA SER A 706 -9.64 16.23 -10.42
C SER A 706 -8.21 16.74 -10.42
N PHE A 707 -7.71 17.03 -9.23
CA PHE A 707 -6.32 17.39 -8.97
C PHE A 707 -5.80 16.52 -7.84
N SER A 708 -4.66 15.83 -8.00
CA SER A 708 -4.13 14.98 -6.95
C SER A 708 -2.61 14.89 -7.00
N THR A 709 -1.98 15.33 -5.90
CA THR A 709 -0.54 15.17 -5.64
C THR A 709 -0.27 14.18 -4.51
N VAL A 710 -1.26 13.39 -4.13
CA VAL A 710 -1.17 12.41 -3.05
C VAL A 710 -0.17 11.31 -3.42
N ASN A 711 0.77 11.06 -2.51
CA ASN A 711 1.91 10.18 -2.77
C ASN A 711 1.61 8.67 -2.72
N HIS A 712 0.52 8.26 -2.08
CA HIS A 712 0.12 6.84 -1.99
C HIS A 712 -1.40 6.71 -1.93
N PRO A 713 -2.00 5.80 -2.74
CA PRO A 713 -3.47 5.72 -2.84
C PRO A 713 -4.15 5.12 -1.61
N PHE A 714 -3.47 4.25 -0.83
CA PHE A 714 -4.06 3.54 0.32
C PHE A 714 -3.62 4.12 1.67
N THR A 715 -2.37 4.52 1.78
CA THR A 715 -1.77 5.06 3.01
C THR A 715 -1.08 6.39 2.71
N PRO A 716 -1.84 7.43 2.38
CA PRO A 716 -1.28 8.72 2.03
C PRO A 716 -0.55 9.34 3.22
N THR A 717 0.65 9.86 2.97
CA THR A 717 1.45 10.55 3.97
C THR A 717 1.73 12.01 3.61
N ASN A 718 1.56 12.38 2.34
CA ASN A 718 1.79 13.73 1.86
C ASN A 718 0.98 14.00 0.59
N GLY A 719 0.56 15.25 0.38
CA GLY A 719 -0.09 15.72 -0.82
C GLY A 719 -1.50 16.24 -0.60
N LYS A 720 -2.09 16.72 -1.70
CA LYS A 720 -3.45 17.28 -1.75
C LYS A 720 -4.23 16.58 -2.84
N ALA A 721 -5.52 16.39 -2.61
CA ALA A 721 -6.45 15.95 -3.65
C ALA A 721 -7.70 16.83 -3.62
N LEU A 722 -8.16 17.24 -4.77
CA LEU A 722 -9.42 17.96 -4.96
C LEU A 722 -10.19 17.28 -6.09
N PHE A 723 -11.41 16.88 -5.81
CA PHE A 723 -12.34 16.38 -6.79
C PHE A 723 -13.60 17.22 -6.78
N VAL A 724 -13.98 17.74 -7.94
CA VAL A 724 -15.23 18.50 -8.15
C VAL A 724 -15.97 17.84 -9.28
N ALA A 725 -17.24 17.54 -9.07
CA ALA A 725 -18.09 16.96 -10.08
C ALA A 725 -19.51 17.55 -10.01
N MET A 726 -20.23 17.50 -11.12
CA MET A 726 -21.61 17.92 -11.21
C MET A 726 -22.40 16.89 -11.99
N ASP A 727 -23.26 16.16 -11.30
CA ASP A 727 -24.18 15.25 -11.98
C ASP A 727 -25.36 16.05 -12.54
N PHE A 728 -25.68 15.85 -13.81
CA PHE A 728 -26.91 16.28 -14.45
C PHE A 728 -27.66 15.04 -14.91
N GLU A 729 -28.89 14.87 -14.44
CA GLU A 729 -29.69 13.69 -14.66
C GLU A 729 -31.05 14.06 -15.22
N GLY A 730 -31.49 13.39 -16.29
CA GLY A 730 -32.80 13.63 -16.91
C GLY A 730 -32.87 14.83 -17.81
N GLY A 731 -34.07 15.44 -17.98
CA GLY A 731 -34.34 16.54 -18.89
C GLY A 731 -34.05 16.17 -20.36
N PRO A 732 -33.18 16.93 -21.06
CA PRO A 732 -32.86 16.63 -22.48
C PRO A 732 -32.07 15.32 -22.65
N LEU A 733 -31.54 14.72 -21.61
CA LEU A 733 -30.90 13.43 -21.67
C LEU A 733 -31.86 12.25 -21.69
N GLY A 734 -33.16 12.51 -21.43
CA GLY A 734 -34.19 11.48 -21.30
C GLY A 734 -34.15 10.80 -19.91
N GLY A 735 -34.88 9.70 -19.80
CA GLY A 735 -35.12 9.04 -18.52
C GLY A 735 -36.32 9.64 -17.78
N ASN A 736 -36.59 9.17 -16.58
CA ASN A 736 -37.71 9.62 -15.75
C ASN A 736 -37.29 10.20 -14.39
N VAL A 737 -35.98 10.42 -14.19
CA VAL A 737 -35.40 11.09 -13.00
C VAL A 737 -34.82 12.41 -13.43
N ASN A 738 -35.22 13.50 -12.81
CA ASN A 738 -34.70 14.83 -13.06
C ASN A 738 -34.02 15.37 -11.82
N SER A 739 -32.70 15.36 -11.82
CA SER A 739 -31.91 15.88 -10.69
C SER A 739 -30.57 16.48 -11.11
N TYR A 740 -30.02 17.33 -10.24
CA TYR A 740 -28.61 17.73 -10.33
C TYR A 740 -27.93 17.61 -8.98
N ARG A 741 -26.64 17.23 -9.01
CA ARG A 741 -25.88 16.97 -7.78
C ARG A 741 -24.43 17.42 -7.91
N PRO A 742 -24.05 18.61 -7.40
CA PRO A 742 -22.67 19.00 -7.24
C PRO A 742 -22.01 18.23 -6.07
N VAL A 743 -20.74 17.87 -6.24
CA VAL A 743 -19.90 17.21 -5.24
C VAL A 743 -18.55 17.90 -5.20
N VAL A 744 -18.06 18.20 -4.00
CA VAL A 744 -16.71 18.69 -3.74
C VAL A 744 -16.08 17.81 -2.66
N ASP A 745 -14.97 17.17 -3.01
CA ASP A 745 -14.19 16.30 -2.12
C ASP A 745 -12.75 16.84 -2.07
N PHE A 746 -12.32 17.29 -0.90
CA PHE A 746 -10.97 17.81 -0.69
C PHE A 746 -10.25 17.02 0.38
N LYS A 747 -9.01 16.57 0.09
CA LYS A 747 -8.14 15.84 0.99
C LYS A 747 -6.78 16.50 1.07
N TYR A 748 -6.22 16.55 2.27
CA TYR A 748 -4.90 17.10 2.53
C TYR A 748 -4.15 16.23 3.52
N PHE A 749 -2.92 15.85 3.18
CA PHE A 749 -2.04 15.07 4.03
C PHE A 749 -0.72 15.80 4.20
N HIS A 750 -0.27 15.92 5.43
CA HIS A 750 0.99 16.59 5.74
C HIS A 750 1.81 15.78 6.73
N PRO A 751 3.08 15.47 6.40
CA PRO A 751 3.97 14.79 7.32
C PRO A 751 4.46 15.77 8.40
N VAL A 752 4.37 15.33 9.65
CA VAL A 752 4.83 16.07 10.83
C VAL A 752 5.83 15.25 11.62
N HIS A 753 6.45 15.85 12.62
CA HIS A 753 7.43 15.20 13.49
C HIS A 753 8.53 14.43 12.73
N LYS A 754 9.32 15.15 11.90
CA LYS A 754 10.40 14.60 11.06
C LYS A 754 9.89 13.53 10.08
N SER A 755 8.73 13.77 9.46
CA SER A 755 8.08 12.89 8.48
C SER A 755 7.68 11.50 8.99
N ARG A 756 7.55 11.33 10.31
CA ARG A 756 7.10 10.07 10.91
C ARG A 756 5.60 9.99 11.11
N HIS A 757 5.00 11.10 11.54
CA HIS A 757 3.56 11.20 11.78
C HIS A 757 2.89 11.92 10.63
N VAL A 758 1.59 11.73 10.46
CA VAL A 758 0.82 12.34 9.37
C VAL A 758 -0.42 12.99 9.94
N ILE A 759 -0.67 14.25 9.57
CA ILE A 759 -1.98 14.86 9.73
C ILE A 759 -2.74 14.69 8.41
N GLY A 760 -3.93 14.09 8.48
CA GLY A 760 -4.87 13.99 7.39
C GLY A 760 -6.07 14.87 7.65
N PHE A 761 -6.55 15.57 6.63
CA PHE A 761 -7.75 16.40 6.66
C PHE A 761 -8.59 16.11 5.42
N HIS A 762 -9.88 15.94 5.60
CA HIS A 762 -10.86 15.65 4.56
C HIS A 762 -12.10 16.52 4.73
N VAL A 763 -12.59 17.06 3.63
CA VAL A 763 -13.87 17.77 3.58
C VAL A 763 -14.65 17.29 2.37
N LEU A 764 -15.87 16.83 2.61
CA LEU A 764 -16.83 16.45 1.59
C LEU A 764 -18.07 17.33 1.71
N GLY A 765 -18.40 18.05 0.65
CA GLY A 765 -19.62 18.78 0.49
C GLY A 765 -20.41 18.27 -0.71
N SER A 766 -21.69 18.05 -0.56
CA SER A 766 -22.56 17.65 -1.67
C SER A 766 -23.98 18.14 -1.44
N PHE A 767 -24.64 18.38 -2.55
CA PHE A 767 -26.01 18.89 -2.59
C PHE A 767 -26.79 18.16 -3.69
N VAL A 768 -28.06 17.87 -3.49
CA VAL A 768 -28.91 17.26 -4.52
C VAL A 768 -30.24 18.01 -4.62
N SER A 769 -30.72 18.19 -5.81
CA SER A 769 -32.01 18.82 -6.06
C SER A 769 -32.71 18.19 -7.25
N GLY A 770 -33.98 17.88 -7.08
CA GLY A 770 -34.88 17.66 -8.20
C GLY A 770 -35.18 18.97 -8.93
N TYR A 771 -35.52 18.88 -10.19
CA TYR A 771 -36.02 20.00 -11.01
C TYR A 771 -37.15 19.55 -11.91
N GLY A 772 -37.95 20.55 -12.36
CA GLY A 772 -39.19 20.31 -13.09
C GLY A 772 -40.42 20.26 -12.19
N SER A 773 -41.57 20.14 -12.78
CA SER A 773 -42.87 20.08 -12.11
C SER A 773 -43.76 19.00 -12.73
N THR A 774 -44.67 18.51 -11.93
CA THR A 774 -45.71 17.57 -12.36
C THR A 774 -47.09 18.07 -11.93
N GLN A 775 -48.13 17.62 -12.55
CA GLN A 775 -49.50 17.92 -12.21
C GLN A 775 -50.09 16.74 -11.43
N ILE A 776 -50.65 17.05 -10.28
CA ILE A 776 -51.36 16.08 -9.44
C ILE A 776 -52.82 16.43 -9.35
N PRO A 777 -53.73 15.47 -9.20
CA PRO A 777 -55.15 15.76 -8.95
C PRO A 777 -55.33 16.64 -7.72
N ASP A 778 -56.13 17.65 -7.78
CA ASP A 778 -56.48 18.47 -6.62
C ASP A 778 -57.47 17.70 -5.71
N PRO A 779 -57.13 17.29 -4.51
CA PRO A 779 -58.03 16.52 -3.66
C PRO A 779 -59.26 17.31 -3.22
N ASN A 780 -59.18 18.66 -3.20
CA ASN A 780 -60.26 19.53 -2.79
C ASN A 780 -61.18 19.95 -3.96
N ASN A 781 -60.73 19.73 -5.23
CA ASN A 781 -61.50 20.13 -6.41
C ASN A 781 -61.43 19.01 -7.47
N PRO A 782 -62.35 18.04 -7.48
CA PRO A 782 -62.40 16.97 -8.46
C PRO A 782 -62.40 17.52 -9.91
N GLY A 783 -61.45 17.09 -10.71
CA GLY A 783 -61.29 17.53 -12.10
C GLY A 783 -60.32 18.70 -12.30
N LYS A 784 -59.75 19.28 -11.22
CA LYS A 784 -58.61 20.22 -11.29
C LYS A 784 -57.28 19.54 -10.94
N THR A 785 -56.20 20.14 -11.39
CA THR A 785 -54.85 19.69 -11.09
C THR A 785 -54.06 20.77 -10.38
N LEU A 786 -53.23 20.37 -9.43
CA LEU A 786 -52.21 21.21 -8.79
C LEU A 786 -50.82 20.93 -9.42
N THR A 787 -50.08 22.00 -9.67
CA THR A 787 -48.71 21.86 -10.15
C THR A 787 -47.79 21.80 -8.93
N THR A 788 -47.05 20.70 -8.80
CA THR A 788 -46.05 20.53 -7.73
C THR A 788 -44.67 20.29 -8.31
N ASN A 789 -43.63 20.74 -7.57
CA ASN A 789 -42.26 20.56 -7.98
C ASN A 789 -41.79 19.12 -7.77
N LEU A 790 -41.05 18.56 -8.73
CA LEU A 790 -40.36 17.29 -8.52
C LEU A 790 -39.27 17.46 -7.48
N VAL A 791 -39.14 16.50 -6.57
CA VAL A 791 -38.11 16.46 -5.54
C VAL A 791 -37.05 15.41 -5.87
N ALA A 792 -35.85 15.54 -5.31
CA ALA A 792 -34.82 14.52 -5.45
C ALA A 792 -35.33 13.19 -4.87
N ALA A 793 -35.04 12.11 -5.59
CA ALA A 793 -35.45 10.77 -5.20
C ALA A 793 -35.01 10.41 -3.79
N PRO A 794 -35.85 9.75 -2.97
CA PRO A 794 -35.49 9.39 -1.60
C PRO A 794 -34.18 8.62 -1.46
N TYR A 795 -33.89 7.70 -2.39
CA TYR A 795 -32.65 6.91 -2.43
C TYR A 795 -31.44 7.72 -2.91
N SER A 796 -31.61 8.88 -3.52
CA SER A 796 -30.53 9.79 -3.95
C SER A 796 -30.19 10.84 -2.90
N ARG A 797 -30.98 10.96 -1.84
CA ARG A 797 -30.77 11.88 -0.72
C ARG A 797 -29.62 11.43 0.17
N PHE A 798 -29.07 12.37 0.93
CA PHE A 798 -27.93 12.11 1.80
C PHE A 798 -28.34 11.66 3.18
N TYR A 799 -27.64 10.62 3.64
CA TYR A 799 -27.65 10.11 4.98
C TYR A 799 -26.21 9.96 5.43
N THR A 800 -25.82 10.61 6.50
CA THR A 800 -24.47 10.51 7.05
C THR A 800 -24.45 9.62 8.30
N GLY A 801 -23.25 9.34 8.82
CA GLY A 801 -23.00 8.38 9.88
C GLY A 801 -22.38 7.08 9.34
N GLY A 802 -21.59 6.44 10.17
CA GLY A 802 -20.83 5.21 9.83
C GLY A 802 -19.35 5.46 9.58
N GLU A 803 -18.64 4.38 9.30
CA GLU A 803 -17.18 4.30 9.23
C GLU A 803 -16.56 5.15 8.13
N ASP A 804 -17.32 5.44 7.08
CA ASP A 804 -16.86 6.17 5.89
C ASP A 804 -17.27 7.65 5.89
N SER A 805 -17.97 8.10 6.93
CA SER A 805 -18.43 9.49 7.04
C SER A 805 -18.14 10.10 8.42
N ILE A 806 -18.97 9.83 9.42
CA ILE A 806 -18.81 10.29 10.81
C ILE A 806 -18.77 9.06 11.69
N ARG A 807 -17.57 8.67 12.12
CA ARG A 807 -17.36 7.49 12.98
C ARG A 807 -18.09 7.66 14.31
N GLY A 808 -18.48 6.56 14.93
CA GLY A 808 -19.18 6.60 16.22
C GLY A 808 -20.70 6.71 16.11
N PHE A 809 -21.23 7.12 14.96
CA PHE A 809 -22.65 7.10 14.65
C PHE A 809 -23.00 5.88 13.82
N ASP A 810 -24.26 5.49 13.86
CA ASP A 810 -24.74 4.38 13.07
C ASP A 810 -24.80 4.77 11.59
N VAL A 811 -24.67 3.75 10.73
CA VAL A 811 -24.70 3.96 9.29
C VAL A 811 -26.05 4.57 8.90
N ARG A 812 -25.99 5.67 8.13
CA ARG A 812 -27.16 6.41 7.65
C ARG A 812 -28.08 6.96 8.77
N SER A 813 -27.61 7.04 10.01
CA SER A 813 -28.42 7.51 11.14
C SER A 813 -28.56 9.02 11.24
N ILE A 814 -27.64 9.77 10.65
CA ILE A 814 -27.67 11.23 10.69
C ILE A 814 -28.46 11.73 9.48
N SER A 815 -29.68 12.13 9.76
CA SER A 815 -30.65 12.68 8.82
C SER A 815 -31.53 13.67 9.57
N PRO A 816 -32.16 14.68 8.93
CA PRO A 816 -33.26 15.39 9.49
C PRO A 816 -34.40 14.41 9.80
N ILE A 817 -35.23 14.76 10.77
CA ILE A 817 -36.40 13.98 11.12
C ILE A 817 -37.62 14.78 10.68
N ALA A 818 -38.52 14.10 9.97
CA ALA A 818 -39.76 14.68 9.46
C ALA A 818 -40.95 13.94 10.03
N THR A 819 -42.08 14.62 10.08
CA THR A 819 -43.37 14.04 10.45
C THR A 819 -44.24 13.92 9.19
N PHE A 820 -44.83 12.74 9.01
CA PHE A 820 -45.72 12.44 7.88
C PHE A 820 -47.10 12.04 8.39
N PRO A 821 -48.17 12.39 7.68
CA PRO A 821 -49.51 11.91 7.99
C PRO A 821 -49.59 10.39 7.78
N GLN A 822 -50.18 9.69 8.69
CA GLN A 822 -50.44 8.26 8.63
C GLN A 822 -51.91 7.99 8.96
N THR A 823 -52.59 7.22 8.12
CA THR A 823 -53.94 6.75 8.41
C THR A 823 -53.85 5.43 9.17
N VAL A 824 -54.41 5.40 10.34
CA VAL A 824 -54.52 4.21 11.17
C VAL A 824 -55.95 3.74 11.15
N SER A 825 -56.18 2.50 10.77
CA SER A 825 -57.52 1.88 10.84
C SER A 825 -57.58 0.94 12.03
N PHE A 826 -58.66 0.99 12.74
CA PHE A 826 -58.93 0.10 13.88
C PHE A 826 -60.33 -0.52 13.73
N ALA A 827 -60.44 -1.73 14.25
CA ALA A 827 -61.72 -2.46 14.26
C ALA A 827 -62.39 -2.26 15.59
N GLU A 828 -63.56 -1.68 15.56
CA GLU A 828 -64.43 -1.48 16.73
C GLU A 828 -65.54 -2.52 16.70
N PRO A 829 -65.77 -3.35 17.74
CA PRO A 829 -66.86 -4.31 17.74
C PRO A 829 -68.20 -3.57 17.62
N LEU A 830 -69.03 -4.02 16.74
CA LEU A 830 -70.42 -3.51 16.64
C LEU A 830 -71.17 -3.99 17.85
N LEU A 831 -71.83 -3.04 18.55
CA LEU A 831 -72.66 -3.29 19.70
C LEU A 831 -74.17 -3.21 19.32
N ASP A 832 -75.01 -4.03 19.95
CA ASP A 832 -76.45 -3.92 19.88
C ASP A 832 -76.98 -2.77 20.77
N ALA A 833 -78.28 -2.51 20.76
CA ALA A 833 -78.90 -1.48 21.60
C ALA A 833 -78.75 -1.74 23.10
N ALA A 834 -78.38 -2.91 23.55
CA ALA A 834 -78.14 -3.28 24.93
C ALA A 834 -76.64 -3.26 25.31
N GLY A 835 -75.67 -2.95 24.33
CA GLY A 835 -74.25 -2.86 24.58
C GLY A 835 -73.49 -4.18 24.43
N ASN A 836 -74.12 -5.22 23.89
CA ASN A 836 -73.51 -6.49 23.66
C ASN A 836 -72.89 -6.51 22.24
N THR A 837 -71.79 -7.26 22.06
CA THR A 837 -71.12 -7.43 20.77
C THR A 837 -72.03 -8.15 19.78
N LEU A 838 -72.27 -7.55 18.59
CA LEU A 838 -72.96 -8.18 17.50
C LEU A 838 -72.12 -9.28 16.91
N MET A 839 -72.72 -10.45 16.74
CA MET A 839 -72.05 -11.63 16.15
C MET A 839 -72.72 -11.94 14.80
N THR A 840 -71.90 -12.44 13.86
CA THR A 840 -72.41 -13.09 12.65
C THR A 840 -73.11 -14.41 12.97
N PRO A 841 -73.93 -14.95 12.08
CA PRO A 841 -74.52 -16.26 12.27
C PRO A 841 -73.51 -17.41 12.53
N ASP A 842 -72.26 -17.24 12.09
CA ASP A 842 -71.17 -18.16 12.32
C ASP A 842 -70.43 -17.94 13.68
N GLY A 843 -70.94 -17.10 14.55
CA GLY A 843 -70.40 -16.84 15.87
C GLY A 843 -69.18 -15.94 15.90
N ARG A 844 -68.91 -15.18 14.79
CA ARG A 844 -67.78 -14.23 14.75
C ARG A 844 -68.26 -12.85 15.12
N ILE A 845 -67.43 -12.05 15.82
CA ILE A 845 -67.68 -10.67 16.14
C ILE A 845 -67.71 -9.85 14.86
N GLN A 846 -68.79 -9.05 14.71
CA GLN A 846 -68.84 -8.03 13.66
C GLN A 846 -68.10 -6.79 14.09
N TYR A 847 -67.27 -6.26 13.18
CA TYR A 847 -66.44 -5.06 13.42
C TYR A 847 -66.86 -3.93 12.48
N ASN A 848 -66.92 -2.72 13.05
CA ASN A 848 -66.92 -1.49 12.30
C ASN A 848 -65.46 -1.02 12.18
N PHE A 849 -65.02 -0.77 10.94
CA PHE A 849 -63.68 -0.28 10.68
C PHE A 849 -63.74 1.26 10.70
N GLN A 850 -63.04 1.86 11.61
CA GLN A 850 -62.84 3.31 11.64
C GLN A 850 -61.39 3.65 11.35
N SER A 851 -61.13 4.81 10.75
CA SER A 851 -59.78 5.28 10.46
C SER A 851 -59.62 6.70 10.98
N PHE A 852 -58.49 7.00 11.55
CA PHE A 852 -58.09 8.36 11.92
C PHE A 852 -56.67 8.63 11.35
N GLN A 853 -56.36 9.91 11.22
CA GLN A 853 -55.04 10.33 10.83
C GLN A 853 -54.19 10.65 12.06
N THR A 854 -52.96 10.15 12.06
CA THR A 854 -51.94 10.49 13.03
C THR A 854 -50.67 10.90 12.29
N THR A 855 -49.63 11.23 13.02
CA THR A 855 -48.32 11.55 12.48
C THR A 855 -47.32 10.47 12.83
N ARG A 856 -46.52 10.03 11.87
CA ARG A 856 -45.36 9.17 12.09
C ARG A 856 -44.08 9.93 11.82
N VAL A 857 -42.99 9.46 12.45
CA VAL A 857 -41.66 10.00 12.30
C VAL A 857 -40.90 9.22 11.24
N ILE A 858 -40.28 9.93 10.31
CA ILE A 858 -39.38 9.31 9.30
C ILE A 858 -38.08 10.10 9.19
N GLN A 859 -37.07 9.46 8.62
CA GLN A 859 -35.79 10.05 8.24
C GLN A 859 -35.77 10.23 6.72
N PRO A 860 -36.10 11.39 6.16
CA PRO A 860 -36.27 11.57 4.73
C PRO A 860 -34.93 11.72 3.99
N GLY A 861 -33.80 11.77 4.67
CA GLY A 861 -32.52 12.18 4.12
C GLY A 861 -32.41 13.68 3.88
N GLY A 862 -31.21 14.21 3.87
CA GLY A 862 -30.94 15.60 3.52
C GLY A 862 -30.83 15.80 2.02
N ASP A 863 -31.08 17.02 1.56
CA ASP A 863 -30.68 17.46 0.22
C ASP A 863 -29.22 17.94 0.18
N THR A 864 -28.63 18.18 1.34
CA THR A 864 -27.27 18.69 1.52
C THR A 864 -26.54 17.86 2.57
N GLN A 865 -25.26 17.57 2.31
CA GLN A 865 -24.35 16.99 3.32
C GLN A 865 -23.03 17.76 3.38
N ILE A 866 -22.50 17.84 4.58
CA ILE A 866 -21.15 18.36 4.85
C ILE A 866 -20.50 17.43 5.85
N ILE A 867 -19.31 16.92 5.49
CA ILE A 867 -18.52 16.00 6.32
C ILE A 867 -17.11 16.55 6.41
N THR A 868 -16.55 16.56 7.59
CA THR A 868 -15.16 16.94 7.85
C THR A 868 -14.53 15.88 8.74
N ASN A 869 -13.40 15.33 8.32
CA ASN A 869 -12.63 14.36 9.08
C ASN A 869 -11.22 14.87 9.27
N THR A 870 -10.70 14.73 10.46
CA THR A 870 -9.32 15.07 10.81
C THR A 870 -8.69 13.87 11.50
N GLU A 871 -7.48 13.49 11.10
CA GLU A 871 -6.73 12.39 11.68
C GLU A 871 -5.29 12.76 11.98
N TYR A 872 -4.80 12.32 13.11
CA TYR A 872 -3.40 12.35 13.46
C TYR A 872 -2.88 10.92 13.55
N ARG A 873 -2.12 10.49 12.54
CA ARG A 873 -1.65 9.11 12.36
C ARG A 873 -0.23 8.95 12.90
N ILE A 874 -0.04 7.95 13.75
CA ILE A 874 1.23 7.58 14.38
C ILE A 874 1.56 6.15 13.97
N PRO A 875 2.55 5.90 13.11
CA PRO A 875 2.99 4.54 12.82
C PRO A 875 3.68 3.96 14.06
N LEU A 876 3.20 2.82 14.51
CA LEU A 876 3.73 2.15 15.71
C LEU A 876 4.85 1.17 15.33
N PHE A 877 4.51 0.06 14.68
CA PHE A 877 5.46 -0.95 14.24
C PHE A 877 4.89 -1.75 13.06
N GLY A 878 5.75 -2.08 12.09
CA GLY A 878 5.34 -2.82 10.89
C GLY A 878 4.13 -2.18 10.20
N PRO A 879 3.05 -2.93 9.94
CA PRO A 879 1.85 -2.44 9.27
C PRO A 879 0.84 -1.74 10.18
N VAL A 880 1.18 -1.53 11.47
CA VAL A 880 0.27 -1.01 12.50
C VAL A 880 0.41 0.49 12.66
N THR A 881 -0.71 1.20 12.56
CA THR A 881 -0.80 2.67 12.75
C THR A 881 -1.89 2.98 13.78
N LEU A 882 -1.60 3.87 14.72
CA LEU A 882 -2.58 4.45 15.62
C LEU A 882 -3.00 5.82 15.08
N ALA A 883 -4.30 6.06 14.97
CA ALA A 883 -4.85 7.33 14.56
C ALA A 883 -5.74 7.91 15.67
N ALA A 884 -5.48 9.14 16.06
CA ALA A 884 -6.45 9.94 16.79
C ALA A 884 -7.29 10.70 15.76
N PHE A 885 -8.60 10.68 15.90
CA PHE A 885 -9.49 11.30 14.93
C PHE A 885 -10.53 12.24 15.56
N ALA A 886 -10.97 13.19 14.76
CA ALA A 886 -12.11 14.05 15.03
C ALA A 886 -12.91 14.19 13.74
N ASP A 887 -14.16 13.76 13.77
CA ASP A 887 -15.12 13.84 12.69
C ASP A 887 -16.24 14.81 13.05
N ALA A 888 -16.70 15.57 12.07
CA ALA A 888 -17.83 16.49 12.23
C ALA A 888 -18.64 16.55 10.94
N GLY A 889 -19.93 16.67 11.04
CA GLY A 889 -20.78 16.83 9.87
C GLY A 889 -22.27 16.68 10.17
N SER A 890 -23.04 16.80 9.11
CA SER A 890 -24.49 16.62 9.13
C SER A 890 -25.03 16.41 7.71
N SER A 891 -26.17 15.77 7.65
CA SER A 891 -27.05 15.77 6.49
C SER A 891 -28.31 16.55 6.87
N PHE A 892 -28.70 17.50 6.03
CA PHE A 892 -29.82 18.42 6.34
C PHE A 892 -30.57 18.83 5.07
N VAL A 893 -31.79 19.31 5.24
CA VAL A 893 -32.63 19.90 4.18
C VAL A 893 -32.34 21.40 4.14
N LEU A 894 -31.64 21.86 3.11
CA LEU A 894 -31.34 23.27 2.87
C LEU A 894 -32.55 23.97 2.22
N ARG A 895 -33.19 23.30 1.27
CA ARG A 895 -34.36 23.81 0.57
C ARG A 895 -35.62 23.01 0.94
N LYS A 896 -36.48 23.61 1.71
CA LYS A 896 -37.75 22.97 2.12
C LYS A 896 -38.60 22.53 0.94
N SER A 897 -38.53 23.22 -0.20
CA SER A 897 -39.21 22.84 -1.46
C SER A 897 -38.76 21.50 -2.02
N GLN A 898 -37.64 20.96 -1.58
CA GLN A 898 -37.16 19.62 -1.96
C GLN A 898 -37.76 18.50 -1.07
N LEU A 899 -38.64 18.82 -0.18
CA LEU A 899 -39.35 17.88 0.67
C LEU A 899 -40.84 18.22 0.65
N THR A 900 -41.52 17.80 -0.43
CA THR A 900 -42.92 18.04 -0.69
C THR A 900 -43.70 16.73 -0.81
N LEU A 901 -44.92 16.73 -0.28
CA LEU A 901 -45.84 15.60 -0.40
C LEU A 901 -46.37 15.49 -1.83
N ALA A 902 -46.60 14.28 -2.28
CA ALA A 902 -47.20 13.98 -3.60
C ALA A 902 -48.69 14.39 -3.61
N THR A 903 -49.38 14.24 -2.49
CA THR A 903 -50.74 14.70 -2.28
C THR A 903 -50.74 15.67 -1.11
N PRO A 904 -51.49 16.78 -1.18
CA PRO A 904 -51.69 17.65 -0.05
C PRO A 904 -52.20 16.89 1.21
N ASP A 905 -51.81 17.32 2.35
CA ASP A 905 -52.36 16.80 3.61
C ASP A 905 -53.84 17.23 3.81
N VAL A 906 -54.45 16.83 4.89
CA VAL A 906 -55.84 17.18 5.24
C VAL A 906 -56.10 18.68 5.33
N PHE A 907 -55.05 19.50 5.43
CA PHE A 907 -55.10 20.95 5.48
C PHE A 907 -54.81 21.61 4.11
N GLY A 908 -54.61 20.82 3.10
CA GLY A 908 -54.24 21.30 1.77
C GLY A 908 -52.77 21.73 1.64
N ASP A 909 -51.91 21.40 2.63
CA ASP A 909 -50.49 21.74 2.60
C ASP A 909 -49.67 20.57 2.01
N THR A 910 -48.74 20.89 1.12
CA THR A 910 -47.80 19.94 0.50
C THR A 910 -46.44 19.94 1.18
N ARG A 911 -46.21 20.79 2.16
CA ARG A 911 -44.95 20.88 2.89
C ARG A 911 -44.87 19.78 3.93
N VAL A 912 -43.67 19.19 4.00
CA VAL A 912 -43.32 18.18 5.03
C VAL A 912 -42.74 18.89 6.24
N PRO A 913 -43.39 18.80 7.41
CA PRO A 913 -42.89 19.41 8.65
C PRO A 913 -41.61 18.68 9.12
N LEU A 914 -40.56 19.45 9.44
CA LEU A 914 -39.34 18.94 10.04
C LEU A 914 -39.41 19.13 11.56
N LEU A 915 -39.02 18.10 12.30
CA LEU A 915 -38.93 18.16 13.77
C LEU A 915 -37.88 19.19 14.19
N SER A 916 -38.30 20.12 15.03
CA SER A 916 -37.47 21.24 15.50
C SER A 916 -36.14 20.74 16.11
N GLY A 917 -35.02 21.39 15.77
CA GLY A 917 -33.68 21.06 16.30
C GLY A 917 -33.00 19.81 15.69
N THR A 918 -33.61 19.16 14.70
CA THR A 918 -33.03 17.98 14.05
C THR A 918 -32.34 18.28 12.71
N ASN A 919 -32.86 19.30 11.98
CA ASN A 919 -32.43 19.55 10.58
C ASN A 919 -30.98 20.01 10.41
N THR A 920 -30.51 20.95 11.23
CA THR A 920 -29.18 21.60 11.04
C THR A 920 -28.20 21.28 12.16
N ARG A 921 -28.46 20.24 12.93
CA ARG A 921 -27.61 19.88 14.07
C ARG A 921 -26.34 19.19 13.57
N ILE A 922 -25.18 19.79 13.80
CA ILE A 922 -23.89 19.20 13.53
C ILE A 922 -23.60 18.08 14.54
N ARG A 923 -23.27 16.90 14.08
CA ARG A 923 -22.78 15.78 14.89
C ARG A 923 -21.27 15.80 14.88
N THR A 924 -20.68 15.53 16.05
CA THR A 924 -19.22 15.42 16.19
C THR A 924 -18.86 14.12 16.89
N SER A 925 -17.73 13.58 16.50
CA SER A 925 -17.18 12.36 17.07
C SER A 925 -15.67 12.50 17.23
N VAL A 926 -15.13 12.06 18.35
CA VAL A 926 -13.69 12.04 18.61
C VAL A 926 -13.29 10.66 19.13
N GLY A 927 -12.12 10.19 18.75
CA GLY A 927 -11.72 8.86 19.16
C GLY A 927 -10.32 8.44 18.78
N LEU A 928 -10.05 7.17 19.03
CA LEU A 928 -8.81 6.50 18.67
C LEU A 928 -9.12 5.31 17.76
N GLU A 929 -8.32 5.14 16.73
CA GLU A 929 -8.43 4.06 15.75
C GLU A 929 -7.10 3.35 15.59
N LEU A 930 -7.10 2.03 15.66
CA LEU A 930 -5.97 1.18 15.33
C LEU A 930 -6.17 0.65 13.91
N GLN A 931 -5.24 0.97 13.03
CA GLN A 931 -5.23 0.55 11.63
C GLN A 931 -4.13 -0.49 11.42
N VAL A 932 -4.46 -1.63 10.82
CA VAL A 932 -3.52 -2.70 10.49
C VAL A 932 -3.66 -3.01 9.01
N VAL A 933 -2.64 -2.68 8.23
CA VAL A 933 -2.63 -2.99 6.78
C VAL A 933 -2.28 -4.46 6.60
N LEU A 934 -3.24 -5.22 6.08
CA LEU A 934 -3.06 -6.65 5.79
C LEU A 934 -2.44 -6.81 4.40
N PRO A 935 -1.26 -7.45 4.27
CA PRO A 935 -0.56 -7.56 2.98
C PRO A 935 -1.36 -8.28 1.89
N VAL A 936 -2.24 -9.20 2.29
CA VAL A 936 -3.04 -10.04 1.37
C VAL A 936 -4.26 -9.31 0.83
N VAL A 937 -4.87 -8.42 1.64
CA VAL A 937 -6.18 -7.80 1.33
C VAL A 937 -6.03 -6.40 0.74
N ASN A 938 -4.84 -5.79 0.79
CA ASN A 938 -4.56 -4.40 0.37
C ASN A 938 -5.52 -3.35 0.97
N ALA A 939 -6.16 -3.68 2.08
CA ALA A 939 -7.06 -2.79 2.82
C ALA A 939 -6.70 -2.81 4.31
N PRO A 940 -6.77 -1.67 5.00
CA PRO A 940 -6.55 -1.64 6.42
C PRO A 940 -7.73 -2.28 7.17
N PHE A 941 -7.43 -3.17 8.09
CA PHE A 941 -8.35 -3.56 9.16
C PHE A 941 -8.30 -2.46 10.22
N ARG A 942 -9.47 -1.92 10.58
CA ARG A 942 -9.63 -0.80 11.49
C ARG A 942 -10.46 -1.21 12.70
N VAL A 943 -9.98 -0.86 13.89
CA VAL A 943 -10.73 -0.98 15.15
C VAL A 943 -10.72 0.37 15.81
N TYR A 944 -11.88 0.92 16.14
CA TYR A 944 -11.95 2.23 16.74
C TYR A 944 -12.90 2.30 17.93
N TYR A 945 -12.59 3.23 18.82
CA TYR A 945 -13.45 3.67 19.90
C TYR A 945 -13.73 5.16 19.72
N ALA A 946 -14.99 5.51 19.68
CA ALA A 946 -15.49 6.86 19.45
C ALA A 946 -16.36 7.35 20.61
N TYR A 947 -16.25 8.64 20.92
CA TYR A 947 -17.12 9.39 21.80
C TYR A 947 -17.83 10.49 21.01
N ASN A 948 -19.17 10.58 21.17
CA ASN A 948 -20.06 11.49 20.42
C ASN A 948 -20.58 12.61 21.30
N PRO A 949 -19.91 13.78 21.41
CA PRO A 949 -20.30 14.85 22.30
C PRO A 949 -21.60 15.55 21.87
N THR A 950 -21.89 15.67 20.57
CA THR A 950 -23.06 16.41 20.05
C THR A 950 -24.12 15.48 19.46
N ARG A 951 -24.39 14.37 20.11
CA ARG A 951 -25.44 13.42 19.74
C ARG A 951 -26.85 14.02 19.83
N LEU A 952 -27.79 13.48 19.07
CA LEU A 952 -29.21 13.80 19.19
C LEU A 952 -29.82 12.99 20.34
N LYS A 953 -30.60 13.66 21.15
CA LYS A 953 -31.52 13.06 22.15
C LYS A 953 -32.79 13.85 22.13
N THR A 954 -33.87 13.27 21.68
CA THR A 954 -35.20 13.94 21.63
C THR A 954 -36.30 12.88 21.71
N THR A 955 -37.43 13.25 22.29
CA THR A 955 -38.63 12.41 22.34
C THR A 955 -39.68 13.04 21.43
N PHE A 956 -40.31 12.26 20.59
CA PHE A 956 -41.41 12.65 19.74
C PHE A 956 -42.68 11.97 20.23
N THR A 957 -43.72 12.76 20.48
CA THR A 957 -45.07 12.26 20.83
C THR A 957 -45.99 12.48 19.63
N PRO A 958 -46.47 11.43 18.97
CA PRO A 958 -47.43 11.54 17.88
C PRO A 958 -48.74 12.20 18.40
N SER A 959 -49.35 13.04 17.55
CA SER A 959 -50.65 13.66 17.86
C SER A 959 -51.67 13.22 16.84
N PRO A 960 -52.88 12.85 17.23
CA PRO A 960 -53.93 12.55 16.26
C PRO A 960 -54.40 13.83 15.56
N PHE A 961 -54.66 13.76 14.25
CA PHE A 961 -55.30 14.83 13.50
C PHE A 961 -56.82 14.73 13.69
N ILE A 962 -57.45 15.83 14.09
CA ILE A 962 -58.89 15.91 14.23
C ILE A 962 -59.51 16.39 12.92
N PRO A 963 -60.32 15.57 12.25
CA PRO A 963 -61.00 15.97 11.03
C PRO A 963 -61.96 17.17 11.26
N THR A 964 -62.19 17.97 10.22
CA THR A 964 -62.95 19.22 10.29
C THR A 964 -64.46 19.04 10.18
N ASP A 965 -64.91 17.87 9.76
CA ASP A 965 -66.38 17.61 9.65
C ASP A 965 -67.02 17.35 11.01
N SER A 966 -68.24 17.84 11.18
CA SER A 966 -68.92 17.79 12.43
C SER A 966 -69.27 16.39 12.99
N TYR A 967 -69.43 15.45 12.07
CA TYR A 967 -69.74 14.02 12.39
C TYR A 967 -68.52 13.30 12.95
N THR A 968 -67.41 13.43 12.29
CA THR A 968 -66.14 12.84 12.73
C THR A 968 -65.60 13.56 13.95
N ARG A 969 -65.87 14.90 14.13
CA ARG A 969 -65.49 15.64 15.35
C ARG A 969 -66.17 15.12 16.61
N SER A 970 -67.43 14.73 16.60
CA SER A 970 -68.10 14.21 17.78
C SER A 970 -67.50 12.88 18.22
N ARG A 971 -67.18 11.99 17.26
CA ARG A 971 -66.56 10.70 17.57
C ARG A 971 -65.08 10.82 17.97
N VAL A 972 -64.31 11.74 17.38
CA VAL A 972 -62.94 11.99 17.79
C VAL A 972 -62.85 12.64 19.14
N LYS A 973 -63.86 13.43 19.57
CA LYS A 973 -63.95 13.89 20.97
C LYS A 973 -64.02 12.71 21.92
N ASP A 974 -64.82 11.73 21.60
CA ASP A 974 -64.95 10.52 22.41
C ASP A 974 -63.63 9.71 22.38
N ILE A 975 -62.97 9.65 21.25
CA ILE A 975 -61.65 9.00 21.09
C ILE A 975 -60.57 9.79 21.87
N SER A 976 -60.60 11.13 21.87
CA SER A 976 -59.63 11.93 22.64
C SER A 976 -59.84 11.80 24.17
N VAL A 977 -61.05 11.59 24.62
CA VAL A 977 -61.36 11.25 26.00
C VAL A 977 -60.85 9.84 26.33
N LEU A 978 -60.97 8.92 25.39
CA LEU A 978 -60.47 7.55 25.50
C LEU A 978 -58.93 7.49 25.57
N PHE A 979 -58.25 8.36 24.85
CA PHE A 979 -56.80 8.48 24.93
C PHE A 979 -56.27 9.11 26.23
N ASN A 980 -57.08 9.85 26.96
CA ASN A 980 -56.73 10.41 28.25
C ASN A 980 -57.20 9.55 29.44
N ASP A 981 -57.90 8.42 29.21
CA ASP A 981 -58.33 7.49 30.23
C ASP A 981 -57.40 6.30 30.33
N PRO A 982 -56.56 6.18 31.37
CA PRO A 982 -55.63 5.06 31.57
C PRO A 982 -56.31 3.68 31.67
N THR A 983 -57.58 3.62 32.06
CA THR A 983 -58.32 2.38 32.21
C THR A 983 -58.82 1.85 30.88
N TYR A 984 -59.13 2.68 29.94
CA TYR A 984 -59.43 2.28 28.56
C TYR A 984 -58.23 1.70 27.83
N TYR A 985 -57.06 2.24 28.10
CA TYR A 985 -55.76 1.71 27.60
C TYR A 985 -55.49 0.28 28.08
N GLN A 986 -55.91 -0.11 29.26
CA GLN A 986 -55.63 -1.45 29.80
C GLN A 986 -56.60 -2.53 29.29
N ASN A 987 -57.79 -2.17 28.86
CA ASN A 987 -58.85 -3.13 28.54
C ASN A 987 -59.15 -3.31 27.05
N ASN A 988 -58.65 -2.41 26.17
CA ASN A 988 -58.86 -2.48 24.72
C ASN A 988 -57.55 -2.44 23.99
N VAL A 989 -57.35 -3.40 23.14
CA VAL A 989 -56.15 -3.59 22.24
C VAL A 989 -55.97 -2.44 21.21
N VAL A 990 -56.72 -1.34 21.37
CA VAL A 990 -56.68 -0.11 20.56
C VAL A 990 -55.62 0.89 21.06
N THR A 991 -54.83 0.55 22.03
CA THR A 991 -53.58 1.28 22.29
C THR A 991 -52.62 1.04 21.15
N SER A 992 -52.94 1.76 20.12
CA SER A 992 -52.10 1.76 18.94
C SER A 992 -50.70 2.11 19.34
N PRO A 993 -49.71 1.29 19.04
CA PRO A 993 -48.31 1.63 19.19
C PRO A 993 -47.95 2.93 18.44
N TYR A 994 -48.81 3.41 17.56
CA TYR A 994 -48.69 4.63 16.79
C TYR A 994 -48.81 5.94 17.59
N LEU A 995 -49.27 5.92 18.84
CA LEU A 995 -49.39 7.10 19.71
C LEU A 995 -48.41 7.08 20.87
N THR A 996 -47.63 6.04 21.02
CA THR A 996 -46.60 5.96 22.06
C THR A 996 -45.46 6.93 21.78
N PRO A 997 -44.93 7.62 22.80
CA PRO A 997 -43.75 8.46 22.62
C PRO A 997 -42.58 7.66 22.07
N ILE A 998 -41.90 8.19 21.06
CA ILE A 998 -40.75 7.59 20.41
C ILE A 998 -39.51 8.32 20.93
N ASP A 999 -38.68 7.62 21.68
CA ASP A 999 -37.36 8.11 22.09
C ASP A 999 -36.33 7.93 21.00
N ILE A 1000 -35.82 9.03 20.48
CA ILE A 1000 -34.78 9.04 19.46
C ILE A 1000 -33.48 9.49 20.12
N HIS A 1001 -32.54 8.59 20.26
CA HIS A 1001 -31.24 8.93 20.79
C HIS A 1001 -30.10 8.22 20.06
N GLU A 1002 -29.07 8.98 19.76
CA GLU A 1002 -27.86 8.51 19.17
C GLU A 1002 -26.87 8.02 20.24
N PRO A 1003 -26.00 7.04 19.96
CA PRO A 1003 -25.06 6.47 20.93
C PRO A 1003 -24.05 7.52 21.43
N SER A 1004 -23.71 7.46 22.71
CA SER A 1004 -22.67 8.33 23.30
C SER A 1004 -21.27 7.81 23.10
N HIS A 1005 -21.11 6.50 23.09
CA HIS A 1005 -19.85 5.80 22.90
C HIS A 1005 -20.06 4.63 21.96
N THR A 1006 -19.08 4.37 21.11
CA THR A 1006 -19.19 3.29 20.14
C THR A 1006 -17.84 2.61 19.99
N PHE A 1007 -17.83 1.28 20.00
CA PHE A 1007 -16.68 0.45 19.67
C PHE A 1007 -17.04 -0.36 18.44
N ARG A 1008 -16.26 -0.21 17.35
CA ARG A 1008 -16.52 -0.91 16.09
C ARG A 1008 -15.24 -1.32 15.41
N PHE A 1009 -15.39 -2.27 14.49
CA PHE A 1009 -14.34 -2.66 13.55
C PHE A 1009 -14.87 -2.54 12.12
N SER A 1010 -13.97 -2.30 11.20
CA SER A 1010 -14.28 -2.26 9.77
C SER A 1010 -13.05 -2.66 8.94
N ILE A 1011 -13.28 -3.00 7.68
CA ILE A 1011 -12.22 -3.25 6.71
C ILE A 1011 -12.45 -2.29 5.56
N GLY A 1012 -11.48 -1.43 5.28
CA GLY A 1012 -11.59 -0.42 4.22
C GLY A 1012 -10.77 0.83 4.50
N ARG A 1013 -10.92 1.83 3.62
CA ARG A 1013 -10.24 3.12 3.76
C ARG A 1013 -10.95 4.00 4.78
N THR A 1014 -10.22 4.93 5.36
CA THR A 1014 -10.78 5.96 6.22
C THR A 1014 -11.36 7.10 5.39
N PHE A 1015 -10.62 7.66 4.46
CA PHE A 1015 -11.02 8.65 3.45
C PHE A 1015 -9.93 8.86 2.39
#